data_c20547835cc551c70301a71b6a2816f4
#
_entry.id   c20547835cc551c70301a71b6a2816f4
#
_cell.length_a   1.000
_cell.length_b   1.000
_cell.length_c   1.000
_cell.angle_alpha   90.00
_cell.angle_beta   90.00
_cell.angle_gamma   90.00
#
_symmetry.space_group_name_H-M   'P 1'
#
loop_
_entity.id
_entity.type
_entity.pdbx_description
1 polymer ?
#
loop_
_entity_poly.entity_id
_entity_poly.type
_entity_poly.pdbx_seq_one_letter_code
_entity_poly.pdbx_strand_id
1 'polypeptide(L)'
;DMLGALDAQREAILLGEIGGLLHMFGKCSSDFLSANSQEGQAAKEPDTHQELKHLPSLTPLLNDARLRDRFAFTVDGARQTLVGPFSDFITRYKQKRGGDGGPNCPLLTLFNTCHRMTSADEKGVVRATQPKDDMWIATPFGHRAHHVEPALLDGTRLAMDQRLADAMAAYLAGTLSVKELRGEAVRILKPGFTRALGETRRPANDVTLWAQSHGVASLYKSVLAATAMGADPCGRNQAGELDADRIAWRLIGIGWNGRAFIEHGRQPGDILSRQQAVHEATDRCRILLETEYPVGNLFYSDLDGIFLTFPSVDDDQAIALVKELSPIVAKMVRGPSDGELRPFFTLSTPRRTITSITREIEARDAIATLPNVSALLSLEDRGTQRRELTVYAPTTLPVLAPKQEICPVCQFRTKPTTEDTCPVCLERRSQRQERWQRERSGQTIWVDEVGDDNNRIALLVMRFDLTRWLNGQWLTSLLSQELAAWWHSDRMARLQGNTQQGRKLAAITTAARPDPAAATAFLAEAGTGTLAKDIGFKAAVLSTFFDDVRAVEALSSPYYLPRFVDNIRRRINDDPGYRLTGEDLALHIFTQNASPARLMRIWQETEHVLEAYLSLLETSGHARPAQRLRLRLAAPVPTARRERTYRAVVPGLAPGPIAVLCVDHGRGEFLTVDSLAKFRLGIGTRAARGVEAVKAALRQHGIAELRDDLTGAVLPLRQPAAVQTDDDDAETYIPMIVLAQSPVGCQVLLPAADVPRALEQLLDLYEERCGKVQGKLPLHVGVLVSNRRFPLYALVEAGHRMLDHPAVGDGMVQERWWQPAPSGQQDPFFASYPITAPGPTGFRLTDLAAMDSRDRFWLTPGYFDVDFLSSTADRHGLAYETDAQGHPIRPSVAYGALRPRPLPLHRLRILFRLHRLLFDQLGTAQRHQLESALATKLDEWASLGAAALPVYETFASAVLRQVFGDRWHRLGSDDREALLQASRDGLLLESLELFQHVFKEEP
;
A
#
# COMPACT_ATOMS: atom_id res chain seq x y z
N ASP A 1 19.61 -10.34 -32.37
CA ASP A 1 19.36 -11.17 -31.18
C ASP A 1 19.74 -10.37 -29.91
N MET A 2 18.75 -9.67 -29.35
CA MET A 2 18.99 -8.83 -28.17
C MET A 2 19.13 -9.64 -26.90
N LEU A 3 18.37 -10.74 -26.77
CA LEU A 3 18.48 -11.65 -25.63
C LEU A 3 19.87 -12.32 -25.62
N GLY A 4 20.44 -12.69 -26.78
CA GLY A 4 21.80 -13.22 -26.87
C GLY A 4 22.85 -12.21 -26.39
N ALA A 5 22.68 -10.92 -26.67
CA ALA A 5 23.56 -9.86 -26.16
C ALA A 5 23.49 -9.70 -24.65
N LEU A 6 22.26 -9.72 -24.07
CA LEU A 6 22.07 -9.68 -22.64
C LEU A 6 22.61 -10.92 -21.92
N ASP A 7 22.43 -12.11 -22.52
CA ASP A 7 22.97 -13.36 -22.00
C ASP A 7 24.50 -13.34 -21.96
N ALA A 8 25.14 -12.92 -23.05
CA ALA A 8 26.60 -12.83 -23.16
C ALA A 8 27.23 -11.84 -22.15
N GLN A 9 26.49 -10.78 -21.77
CA GLN A 9 26.97 -9.73 -20.87
C GLN A 9 26.33 -9.81 -19.47
N ARG A 10 25.56 -10.87 -19.19
CA ARG A 10 24.85 -11.04 -17.91
C ARG A 10 25.76 -10.88 -16.71
N GLU A 11 26.94 -11.49 -16.73
CA GLU A 11 27.89 -11.45 -15.63
C GLU A 11 28.30 -10.00 -15.32
N ALA A 12 28.65 -9.24 -16.33
CA ALA A 12 29.06 -7.85 -16.17
C ALA A 12 27.90 -6.95 -15.68
N ILE A 13 26.67 -7.14 -16.21
CA ILE A 13 25.49 -6.36 -15.81
C ILE A 13 25.18 -6.63 -14.33
N LEU A 14 25.18 -7.88 -13.89
CA LEU A 14 24.88 -8.24 -12.49
C LEU A 14 26.00 -7.78 -11.54
N LEU A 15 27.27 -7.82 -11.93
CA LEU A 15 28.37 -7.24 -11.16
C LEU A 15 28.21 -5.73 -11.02
N GLY A 16 27.82 -5.02 -12.07
CA GLY A 16 27.52 -3.59 -12.01
C GLY A 16 26.37 -3.27 -11.04
N GLU A 17 25.32 -4.07 -11.02
CA GLU A 17 24.25 -3.97 -10.02
C GLU A 17 24.80 -4.13 -8.61
N ILE A 18 25.63 -5.15 -8.36
CA ILE A 18 26.25 -5.39 -7.05
C ILE A 18 27.14 -4.20 -6.65
N GLY A 19 27.93 -3.64 -7.56
CA GLY A 19 28.69 -2.41 -7.33
C GLY A 19 27.77 -1.26 -6.93
N GLY A 20 26.61 -1.13 -7.60
CA GLY A 20 25.60 -0.15 -7.26
C GLY A 20 24.96 -0.38 -5.87
N LEU A 21 24.75 -1.60 -5.44
CA LEU A 21 24.27 -1.91 -4.09
C LEU A 21 25.30 -1.56 -3.01
N LEU A 22 26.58 -1.75 -3.29
CA LEU A 22 27.68 -1.56 -2.33
C LEU A 22 28.15 -0.11 -2.19
N HIS A 23 27.93 0.77 -3.18
CA HIS A 23 28.61 2.08 -3.29
C HIS A 23 28.44 3.01 -2.08
N MET A 24 27.37 2.89 -1.31
CA MET A 24 27.12 3.67 -0.11
C MET A 24 27.17 2.84 1.18
N PHE A 25 27.83 1.69 1.16
CA PHE A 25 27.87 0.77 2.31
C PHE A 25 28.32 1.45 3.61
N GLY A 26 29.26 2.35 3.54
CA GLY A 26 29.76 3.10 4.70
C GLY A 26 28.73 4.01 5.39
N LYS A 27 27.57 4.27 4.75
CA LYS A 27 26.47 4.96 5.44
C LYS A 27 25.83 4.08 6.53
N CYS A 28 26.05 2.76 6.48
CA CYS A 28 25.65 1.83 7.55
C CYS A 28 26.70 1.81 8.67
N SER A 29 27.03 2.98 9.23
CA SER A 29 28.03 3.13 10.29
C SER A 29 27.71 4.25 11.26
N SER A 30 28.17 4.13 12.50
CA SER A 30 28.11 5.20 13.49
C SER A 30 28.91 6.44 13.09
N ASP A 31 30.02 6.29 12.35
CA ASP A 31 30.81 7.39 11.80
C ASP A 31 29.96 8.29 10.90
N PHE A 32 29.16 7.66 9.98
CA PHE A 32 28.30 8.41 9.10
C PHE A 32 27.19 9.16 9.85
N LEU A 33 26.58 8.51 10.85
CA LEU A 33 25.54 9.14 11.67
C LEU A 33 26.14 10.34 12.42
N SER A 34 27.30 10.17 13.06
CA SER A 34 27.98 11.21 13.77
C SER A 34 28.25 12.43 12.87
N ALA A 35 28.91 12.20 11.73
CA ALA A 35 29.28 13.29 10.80
C ALA A 35 28.05 14.03 10.20
N ASN A 36 26.90 13.35 10.11
CA ASN A 36 25.68 13.90 9.53
C ASN A 36 24.60 14.27 10.57
N SER A 37 24.90 14.22 11.86
CA SER A 37 24.07 14.75 12.95
C SER A 37 24.16 16.28 13.04
N GLN A 38 23.31 16.88 13.88
CA GLN A 38 23.39 18.32 14.19
C GLN A 38 24.76 18.67 14.79
N GLU A 39 25.21 17.86 15.74
CA GLU A 39 26.48 18.04 16.45
C GLU A 39 27.68 17.87 15.51
N GLY A 40 27.69 16.82 14.69
CA GLY A 40 28.76 16.55 13.73
C GLY A 40 28.86 17.61 12.65
N GLN A 41 27.71 18.13 12.17
CA GLN A 41 27.69 19.26 11.23
C GLN A 41 28.22 20.55 11.88
N ALA A 42 27.87 20.82 13.14
CA ALA A 42 28.39 21.96 13.88
C ALA A 42 29.90 21.84 14.13
N ALA A 43 30.39 20.64 14.43
CA ALA A 43 31.81 20.32 14.61
C ALA A 43 32.57 20.18 13.29
N LYS A 44 31.89 20.13 12.13
CA LYS A 44 32.47 19.87 10.80
C LYS A 44 33.21 18.53 10.73
N GLU A 45 32.63 17.48 11.35
CA GLU A 45 33.16 16.13 11.28
C GLU A 45 33.27 15.65 9.83
N PRO A 46 34.35 14.94 9.45
CA PRO A 46 34.53 14.45 8.09
C PRO A 46 33.57 13.28 7.81
N ASP A 47 32.88 13.32 6.68
CA ASP A 47 32.07 12.24 6.19
C ASP A 47 32.92 11.17 5.51
N THR A 48 33.16 10.07 6.19
CA THR A 48 34.06 8.99 5.77
C THR A 48 33.35 7.80 5.11
N HIS A 49 32.06 7.92 4.77
CA HIS A 49 31.26 6.79 4.23
C HIS A 49 31.81 6.17 2.93
N GLN A 50 32.69 6.85 2.22
CA GLN A 50 33.35 6.36 0.99
C GLN A 50 34.65 5.61 1.27
N GLU A 51 35.04 5.42 2.51
CA GLU A 51 36.29 4.75 2.87
C GLU A 51 36.12 3.23 2.99
N LEU A 52 37.10 2.49 2.50
CA LEU A 52 37.13 1.02 2.55
C LEU A 52 37.29 0.44 3.98
N LYS A 53 37.61 1.28 4.96
CA LYS A 53 37.65 0.87 6.37
C LYS A 53 36.31 0.27 6.87
N HIS A 54 35.20 0.61 6.19
CA HIS A 54 33.88 0.11 6.52
C HIS A 54 33.62 -1.33 6.05
N LEU A 55 34.50 -1.87 5.19
CA LEU A 55 34.39 -3.20 4.56
C LEU A 55 35.73 -3.97 4.66
N PRO A 56 36.28 -4.18 5.87
CA PRO A 56 37.61 -4.75 6.02
C PRO A 56 37.73 -6.15 5.44
N SER A 57 36.70 -7.00 5.55
CA SER A 57 36.74 -8.38 5.05
C SER A 57 36.54 -8.46 3.53
N LEU A 58 35.68 -7.62 2.98
CA LEU A 58 35.33 -7.61 1.55
C LEU A 58 36.37 -6.85 0.70
N THR A 59 37.06 -5.85 1.25
CA THR A 59 38.00 -4.99 0.53
C THR A 59 39.07 -5.74 -0.26
N PRO A 60 39.75 -6.78 0.28
CA PRO A 60 40.76 -7.53 -0.48
C PRO A 60 40.17 -8.16 -1.75
N LEU A 61 38.92 -8.64 -1.67
CA LEU A 61 38.22 -9.30 -2.79
C LEU A 61 37.72 -8.27 -3.82
N LEU A 62 37.29 -7.09 -3.39
CA LEU A 62 36.92 -6.00 -4.30
C LEU A 62 38.11 -5.46 -5.07
N ASN A 63 39.31 -5.61 -4.53
CA ASN A 63 40.56 -5.22 -5.19
C ASN A 63 41.17 -6.34 -6.06
N ASP A 64 40.58 -7.54 -6.09
CA ASP A 64 41.02 -8.64 -6.93
C ASP A 64 40.84 -8.28 -8.44
N ALA A 65 41.90 -8.40 -9.21
CA ALA A 65 41.89 -8.05 -10.62
C ALA A 65 40.89 -8.90 -11.43
N ARG A 66 40.62 -10.15 -11.03
CA ARG A 66 39.62 -11.02 -11.67
C ARG A 66 38.23 -10.41 -11.64
N LEU A 67 37.86 -9.72 -10.55
CA LEU A 67 36.55 -9.07 -10.44
C LEU A 67 36.43 -7.91 -11.42
N ARG A 68 37.43 -7.06 -11.53
CA ARG A 68 37.53 -5.99 -12.53
C ARG A 68 37.43 -6.54 -13.95
N ASP A 69 38.18 -7.62 -14.24
CA ASP A 69 38.27 -8.19 -15.59
C ASP A 69 36.96 -8.89 -16.03
N ARG A 70 36.17 -9.41 -15.09
CA ARG A 70 34.81 -9.94 -15.33
C ARG A 70 33.77 -8.80 -15.52
N PHE A 71 34.00 -7.64 -14.94
CA PHE A 71 33.18 -6.44 -15.18
C PHE A 71 33.68 -5.71 -16.42
N ALA A 72 33.42 -6.25 -17.59
CA ALA A 72 33.85 -5.72 -18.87
C ALA A 72 32.73 -5.74 -19.90
N PHE A 73 32.59 -4.64 -20.67
CA PHE A 73 31.63 -4.47 -21.75
C PHE A 73 32.35 -4.29 -23.08
N THR A 74 31.74 -4.74 -24.15
CA THR A 74 32.18 -4.42 -25.51
C THR A 74 31.28 -3.30 -26.03
N VAL A 75 31.86 -2.12 -26.25
CA VAL A 75 31.16 -0.93 -26.77
C VAL A 75 31.89 -0.49 -28.04
N ASP A 76 31.20 -0.39 -29.16
CA ASP A 76 31.75 -0.03 -30.46
C ASP A 76 33.00 -0.89 -30.85
N GLY A 77 32.96 -2.19 -30.53
CA GLY A 77 34.08 -3.12 -30.78
C GLY A 77 35.25 -2.98 -29.79
N ALA A 78 35.24 -2.04 -28.88
CA ALA A 78 36.25 -1.84 -27.85
C ALA A 78 35.84 -2.40 -26.50
N ARG A 79 36.74 -3.16 -25.85
CA ARG A 79 36.52 -3.65 -24.49
C ARG A 79 36.69 -2.50 -23.49
N GLN A 80 35.64 -2.24 -22.71
CA GLN A 80 35.62 -1.25 -21.63
C GLN A 80 35.53 -1.92 -20.28
N THR A 81 36.41 -1.55 -19.35
CA THR A 81 36.42 -2.01 -17.96
C THR A 81 36.57 -0.82 -17.01
N LEU A 82 36.57 -1.06 -15.72
CA LEU A 82 37.01 -0.06 -14.74
C LEU A 82 38.50 0.23 -14.97
N VAL A 83 38.88 1.49 -14.81
CA VAL A 83 40.29 1.92 -14.84
C VAL A 83 41.04 1.44 -13.58
N GLY A 84 40.38 1.54 -12.44
CA GLY A 84 40.87 1.05 -11.14
C GLY A 84 40.21 -0.28 -10.73
N PRO A 85 40.36 -0.66 -9.45
CA PRO A 85 39.75 -1.86 -8.90
C PRO A 85 38.23 -1.72 -8.79
N PHE A 86 37.54 -2.83 -8.54
CA PHE A 86 36.09 -2.83 -8.37
C PHE A 86 35.63 -1.99 -7.16
N SER A 87 36.49 -1.80 -6.15
CA SER A 87 36.25 -0.91 -5.02
C SER A 87 36.08 0.57 -5.42
N ASP A 88 36.37 0.95 -6.65
CA ASP A 88 36.10 2.30 -7.17
C ASP A 88 34.60 2.65 -7.19
N PHE A 89 33.70 1.66 -7.21
CA PHE A 89 32.28 1.90 -6.97
C PHE A 89 32.01 2.55 -5.59
N ILE A 90 32.89 2.37 -4.61
CA ILE A 90 32.77 2.94 -3.28
C ILE A 90 33.60 4.22 -3.16
N THR A 91 34.88 4.14 -3.53
CA THR A 91 35.85 5.22 -3.27
C THR A 91 35.77 6.36 -4.27
N ARG A 92 35.33 6.08 -5.51
CA ARG A 92 35.43 7.02 -6.63
C ARG A 92 34.12 7.31 -7.36
N TYR A 93 32.98 6.85 -6.87
CA TYR A 93 31.70 7.02 -7.58
C TYR A 93 31.25 8.48 -7.74
N LYS A 94 31.72 9.40 -6.87
CA LYS A 94 31.45 10.85 -6.95
C LYS A 94 32.43 11.61 -7.85
N GLN A 95 33.31 10.95 -8.61
CA GLN A 95 34.27 11.66 -9.46
C GLN A 95 33.55 12.65 -10.36
N LYS A 96 33.86 13.92 -10.13
CA LYS A 96 33.52 15.02 -11.03
C LYS A 96 34.48 14.99 -12.21
N ARG A 97 34.02 15.38 -13.41
CA ARG A 97 34.93 15.67 -14.52
C ARG A 97 36.12 16.49 -14.04
N GLY A 98 37.32 15.98 -14.15
CA GLY A 98 38.55 16.76 -14.11
C GLY A 98 39.08 17.19 -12.74
N GLY A 99 38.61 16.60 -11.60
CA GLY A 99 39.06 17.03 -10.28
C GLY A 99 40.44 16.52 -9.83
N ASP A 100 40.80 15.28 -10.20
CA ASP A 100 41.98 14.60 -9.62
C ASP A 100 42.95 13.99 -10.65
N GLY A 101 42.99 14.50 -11.88
CA GLY A 101 44.05 14.13 -12.84
C GLY A 101 44.11 12.65 -13.29
N GLY A 102 43.12 11.86 -12.95
CA GLY A 102 42.99 10.44 -13.39
C GLY A 102 42.17 10.30 -14.67
N PRO A 103 42.37 9.23 -15.45
CA PRO A 103 41.64 9.01 -16.67
C PRO A 103 40.15 8.83 -16.41
N ASN A 104 39.30 9.43 -17.26
CA ASN A 104 37.85 9.27 -17.21
C ASN A 104 37.48 7.78 -17.43
N CYS A 105 36.72 7.21 -16.48
CA CYS A 105 36.14 5.88 -16.65
C CYS A 105 34.69 6.03 -17.12
N PRO A 106 34.33 5.67 -18.38
CA PRO A 106 32.97 5.81 -18.91
C PRO A 106 31.93 5.12 -18.04
N LEU A 107 32.21 3.90 -17.58
CA LEU A 107 31.29 3.11 -16.75
C LEU A 107 31.01 3.78 -15.40
N LEU A 108 32.01 4.37 -14.72
CA LEU A 108 31.79 5.14 -13.49
C LEU A 108 31.10 6.49 -13.74
N THR A 109 31.30 7.11 -14.91
CA THR A 109 30.61 8.33 -15.29
C THR A 109 29.10 8.06 -15.43
N LEU A 110 28.71 6.99 -16.10
CA LEU A 110 27.33 6.53 -16.20
C LEU A 110 26.76 6.20 -14.81
N PHE A 111 27.53 5.49 -14.00
CA PHE A 111 27.14 5.17 -12.63
C PHE A 111 26.88 6.42 -11.76
N ASN A 112 27.84 7.38 -11.80
CA ASN A 112 27.69 8.64 -11.07
C ASN A 112 26.42 9.40 -11.50
N THR A 113 26.07 9.36 -12.77
CA THR A 113 24.83 9.98 -13.24
C THR A 113 23.60 9.29 -12.67
N CYS A 114 23.56 7.96 -12.63
CA CYS A 114 22.47 7.20 -11.98
C CYS A 114 22.36 7.57 -10.49
N HIS A 115 23.52 7.67 -9.78
CA HIS A 115 23.56 8.12 -8.40
C HIS A 115 23.03 9.56 -8.24
N ARG A 116 23.47 10.47 -9.10
CA ARG A 116 23.02 11.88 -9.07
C ARG A 116 21.53 12.00 -9.35
N MET A 117 21.00 11.22 -10.29
CA MET A 117 19.57 11.21 -10.62
C MET A 117 18.72 10.73 -9.46
N THR A 118 19.14 9.65 -8.77
CA THR A 118 18.45 9.14 -7.59
C THR A 118 18.53 10.10 -6.40
N SER A 119 19.66 10.83 -6.25
CA SER A 119 19.89 11.75 -5.14
C SER A 119 19.65 13.24 -5.48
N ALA A 120 19.32 13.57 -6.74
CA ALA A 120 19.09 14.98 -7.15
C ALA A 120 17.89 15.59 -6.45
N ASP A 121 16.85 14.80 -6.27
CA ASP A 121 15.62 15.20 -5.61
C ASP A 121 15.81 15.54 -4.13
N GLU A 122 16.89 15.04 -3.51
CA GLU A 122 17.24 15.32 -2.13
C GLU A 122 18.02 16.64 -1.97
N LYS A 123 18.62 17.13 -3.06
CA LYS A 123 19.41 18.37 -3.05
C LYS A 123 18.57 19.64 -3.09
N GLY A 124 17.31 19.51 -3.43
CA GLY A 124 16.39 20.65 -3.50
C GLY A 124 15.89 21.15 -2.15
N VAL A 125 16.27 20.54 -1.01
CA VAL A 125 15.73 20.87 0.31
C VAL A 125 16.78 21.51 1.19
N VAL A 126 16.35 22.45 2.00
CA VAL A 126 17.19 23.06 3.05
C VAL A 126 17.62 22.00 4.05
N ARG A 127 18.89 21.96 4.34
CA ARG A 127 19.47 20.94 5.22
C ARG A 127 19.00 21.14 6.66
N ALA A 128 18.24 20.19 7.19
CA ALA A 128 17.90 20.09 8.59
C ALA A 128 18.27 18.69 9.05
N THR A 129 19.22 18.57 9.98
CA THR A 129 19.68 17.28 10.51
C THR A 129 19.05 17.01 11.86
N GLN A 130 18.95 15.74 12.23
CA GLN A 130 18.50 15.31 13.56
C GLN A 130 19.66 15.29 14.57
N PRO A 131 19.38 15.37 15.89
CA PRO A 131 20.38 15.15 16.93
C PRO A 131 21.00 13.74 16.80
N LYS A 132 22.25 13.60 17.18
CA LYS A 132 23.01 12.34 17.07
C LYS A 132 22.32 11.17 17.80
N ASP A 133 21.80 11.44 18.98
CA ASP A 133 21.20 10.43 19.86
C ASP A 133 19.69 10.25 19.64
N ASP A 134 19.09 10.98 18.69
CA ASP A 134 17.65 10.90 18.36
C ASP A 134 17.44 10.87 16.84
N MET A 135 18.15 9.97 16.15
CA MET A 135 17.99 9.77 14.71
C MET A 135 16.91 8.73 14.39
N TRP A 136 15.98 9.10 13.53
CA TRP A 136 14.87 8.26 13.10
C TRP A 136 14.82 8.16 11.58
N ILE A 137 14.39 6.98 11.13
CA ILE A 137 13.88 6.77 9.78
C ILE A 137 12.37 6.97 9.82
N ALA A 138 11.86 7.94 9.06
CA ALA A 138 10.43 8.12 8.87
C ALA A 138 9.93 7.36 7.64
N THR A 139 8.61 7.22 7.57
CA THR A 139 7.93 6.80 6.34
C THR A 139 7.70 8.00 5.43
N PRO A 140 7.40 7.80 4.13
CA PRO A 140 6.98 8.88 3.25
C PRO A 140 5.73 9.63 3.76
N PHE A 141 4.95 8.99 4.63
CA PHE A 141 3.75 9.56 5.25
C PHE A 141 4.02 10.32 6.55
N GLY A 142 5.29 10.48 6.93
CA GLY A 142 5.69 11.27 8.09
C GLY A 142 5.63 10.54 9.44
N HIS A 143 5.40 9.23 9.45
CA HIS A 143 5.49 8.44 10.66
C HIS A 143 6.96 8.10 10.98
N ARG A 144 7.40 8.31 12.23
CA ARG A 144 8.72 7.89 12.73
C ARG A 144 8.70 6.37 12.98
N ALA A 145 9.12 5.61 11.99
CA ALA A 145 8.99 4.16 12.01
C ALA A 145 10.11 3.46 12.77
N HIS A 146 11.34 3.97 12.72
CA HIS A 146 12.49 3.25 13.23
C HIS A 146 13.55 4.19 13.83
N HIS A 147 13.88 3.98 15.10
CA HIS A 147 15.01 4.65 15.75
C HIS A 147 16.32 3.98 15.32
N VAL A 148 17.32 4.78 14.94
CA VAL A 148 18.61 4.26 14.46
C VAL A 148 19.62 4.26 15.60
N GLU A 149 19.97 3.06 16.08
CA GLU A 149 20.94 2.87 17.15
C GLU A 149 22.36 2.69 16.58
N PRO A 150 23.31 3.60 16.86
CA PRO A 150 24.66 3.57 16.27
C PRO A 150 25.41 2.25 16.52
N ALA A 151 25.36 1.70 17.73
CA ALA A 151 26.07 0.47 18.09
C ALA A 151 25.51 -0.76 17.35
N LEU A 152 24.18 -0.84 17.20
CA LEU A 152 23.52 -1.93 16.46
C LEU A 152 23.85 -1.83 14.97
N LEU A 153 23.95 -0.62 14.45
CA LEU A 153 24.27 -0.37 13.04
C LEU A 153 25.68 -0.88 12.70
N ASP A 154 26.70 -0.59 13.54
CA ASP A 154 28.08 -1.06 13.33
C ASP A 154 28.18 -2.59 13.43
N GLY A 155 27.47 -3.22 14.38
CA GLY A 155 27.42 -4.68 14.48
C GLY A 155 26.79 -5.33 13.22
N THR A 156 25.70 -4.75 12.74
CA THR A 156 25.04 -5.18 11.50
C THR A 156 25.96 -5.03 10.29
N ARG A 157 26.67 -3.91 10.19
CA ARG A 157 27.65 -3.62 9.12
C ARG A 157 28.75 -4.68 9.06
N LEU A 158 29.36 -4.99 10.19
CA LEU A 158 30.44 -5.99 10.26
C LEU A 158 29.94 -7.38 9.89
N ALA A 159 28.74 -7.76 10.33
CA ALA A 159 28.15 -9.06 9.96
C ALA A 159 27.85 -9.14 8.45
N MET A 160 27.38 -8.04 7.84
CA MET A 160 27.17 -7.96 6.40
C MET A 160 28.49 -8.04 5.62
N ASP A 161 29.53 -7.31 6.06
CA ASP A 161 30.85 -7.32 5.45
C ASP A 161 31.42 -8.74 5.36
N GLN A 162 31.41 -9.49 6.49
CA GLN A 162 31.93 -10.87 6.53
C GLN A 162 31.16 -11.79 5.60
N ARG A 163 29.83 -11.76 5.64
CA ARG A 163 28.97 -12.63 4.80
C ARG A 163 29.09 -12.31 3.30
N LEU A 164 29.25 -11.03 2.95
CA LEU A 164 29.52 -10.63 1.58
C LEU A 164 30.89 -11.09 1.12
N ALA A 165 31.91 -11.02 1.98
CA ALA A 165 33.23 -11.52 1.68
C ALA A 165 33.22 -13.02 1.42
N ASP A 166 32.50 -13.80 2.24
CA ASP A 166 32.37 -15.26 2.04
C ASP A 166 31.69 -15.57 0.68
N ALA A 167 30.59 -14.89 0.34
CA ALA A 167 29.90 -15.05 -0.93
C ALA A 167 30.77 -14.63 -2.14
N MET A 168 31.49 -13.52 -2.02
CA MET A 168 32.40 -13.03 -3.08
C MET A 168 33.59 -13.98 -3.28
N ALA A 169 34.15 -14.51 -2.20
CA ALA A 169 35.21 -15.52 -2.27
C ALA A 169 34.75 -16.80 -2.98
N ALA A 170 33.56 -17.28 -2.66
CA ALA A 170 32.94 -18.44 -3.32
C ALA A 170 32.69 -18.18 -4.82
N TYR A 171 32.27 -16.98 -5.19
CA TYR A 171 32.13 -16.59 -6.59
C TYR A 171 33.46 -16.54 -7.33
N LEU A 172 34.49 -15.93 -6.75
CA LEU A 172 35.82 -15.87 -7.34
C LEU A 172 36.48 -17.26 -7.46
N ALA A 173 36.17 -18.18 -6.55
CA ALA A 173 36.59 -19.57 -6.61
C ALA A 173 35.78 -20.41 -7.63
N GLY A 174 34.70 -19.88 -8.20
CA GLY A 174 33.84 -20.57 -9.17
C GLY A 174 32.85 -21.57 -8.55
N THR A 175 32.67 -21.56 -7.24
CA THR A 175 31.69 -22.40 -6.51
C THR A 175 30.32 -21.75 -6.40
N LEU A 176 30.23 -20.46 -6.68
CA LEU A 176 28.99 -19.68 -6.72
C LEU A 176 28.88 -18.97 -8.08
N SER A 177 27.74 -19.05 -8.73
CA SER A 177 27.48 -18.29 -9.96
C SER A 177 27.22 -16.81 -9.66
N VAL A 178 27.33 -15.93 -10.67
CA VAL A 178 27.01 -14.50 -10.53
C VAL A 178 25.54 -14.27 -10.14
N LYS A 179 24.63 -15.12 -10.60
CA LYS A 179 23.20 -15.06 -10.24
C LYS A 179 22.98 -15.34 -8.76
N GLU A 180 23.63 -16.37 -8.25
CA GLU A 180 23.59 -16.71 -6.83
C GLU A 180 24.28 -15.63 -5.99
N LEU A 181 25.44 -15.10 -6.42
CA LEU A 181 26.11 -13.97 -5.76
C LEU A 181 25.19 -12.76 -5.65
N ARG A 182 24.48 -12.38 -6.74
CA ARG A 182 23.48 -11.30 -6.73
C ARG A 182 22.36 -11.59 -5.74
N GLY A 183 21.85 -12.81 -5.71
CA GLY A 183 20.84 -13.25 -4.76
C GLY A 183 21.31 -13.11 -3.30
N GLU A 184 22.52 -13.58 -3.01
CA GLU A 184 23.14 -13.45 -1.69
C GLU A 184 23.39 -11.98 -1.32
N ALA A 185 23.89 -11.14 -2.22
CA ALA A 185 24.09 -9.72 -1.95
C ALA A 185 22.78 -9.02 -1.55
N VAL A 186 21.69 -9.26 -2.28
CA VAL A 186 20.37 -8.72 -1.94
C VAL A 186 19.89 -9.25 -0.58
N ARG A 187 20.01 -10.56 -0.32
CA ARG A 187 19.57 -11.21 0.93
C ARG A 187 20.36 -10.70 2.15
N ILE A 188 21.63 -10.40 1.97
CA ILE A 188 22.52 -9.89 3.04
C ILE A 188 22.26 -8.40 3.29
N LEU A 189 22.20 -7.58 2.23
CA LEU A 189 22.16 -6.13 2.34
C LEU A 189 20.77 -5.59 2.72
N LYS A 190 19.69 -6.14 2.13
CA LYS A 190 18.34 -5.58 2.29
C LYS A 190 17.93 -5.39 3.76
N PRO A 191 18.07 -6.38 4.68
CA PRO A 191 17.63 -6.21 6.06
C PRO A 191 18.41 -5.11 6.81
N GLY A 192 19.73 -5.05 6.64
CA GLY A 192 20.58 -4.06 7.31
C GLY A 192 20.37 -2.65 6.73
N PHE A 193 20.33 -2.53 5.42
CA PHE A 193 20.15 -1.26 4.72
C PHE A 193 18.76 -0.66 4.88
N THR A 194 17.75 -1.47 5.12
CA THR A 194 16.40 -0.97 5.43
C THR A 194 16.35 -0.24 6.78
N ARG A 195 17.28 -0.59 7.71
CA ARG A 195 17.42 0.03 9.02
C ARG A 195 18.51 1.12 9.09
N ALA A 196 19.11 1.47 7.96
CA ALA A 196 20.13 2.50 7.85
C ALA A 196 19.61 3.70 7.03
N LEU A 197 20.10 4.90 7.36
CA LEU A 197 19.71 6.13 6.69
C LEU A 197 20.38 6.26 5.32
N GLY A 198 19.58 6.43 4.28
CA GLY A 198 20.05 6.80 2.95
C GLY A 198 20.25 8.30 2.81
N GLU A 199 19.37 9.08 3.41
CA GLU A 199 19.34 10.54 3.38
C GLU A 199 19.27 11.12 4.80
N THR A 200 20.03 12.17 5.08
CA THR A 200 20.13 12.82 6.40
C THR A 200 19.87 14.31 6.36
N ARG A 201 19.44 14.85 5.22
CA ARG A 201 19.26 16.30 5.03
C ARG A 201 17.94 16.83 5.52
N ARG A 202 16.99 15.96 5.81
CA ARG A 202 15.63 16.30 6.18
C ARG A 202 15.30 15.81 7.57
N PRO A 203 14.40 16.49 8.30
CA PRO A 203 13.88 15.96 9.56
C PRO A 203 13.17 14.61 9.36
N ALA A 204 12.59 14.38 8.18
CA ALA A 204 11.88 13.15 7.87
C ALA A 204 12.80 11.93 7.76
N ASN A 205 14.01 12.09 7.16
CA ASN A 205 14.87 10.93 6.85
C ASN A 205 14.08 9.75 6.26
N ASP A 206 13.20 10.03 5.29
CA ASP A 206 12.23 9.07 4.76
C ASP A 206 12.78 8.13 3.68
N VAL A 207 14.07 8.25 3.36
CA VAL A 207 14.78 7.38 2.42
C VAL A 207 15.74 6.47 3.17
N THR A 208 15.49 5.16 3.11
CA THR A 208 16.42 4.17 3.66
C THR A 208 17.62 3.97 2.75
N LEU A 209 18.73 3.50 3.31
CA LEU A 209 19.90 3.15 2.53
C LEU A 209 19.60 2.08 1.46
N TRP A 210 18.72 1.11 1.80
CA TRP A 210 18.26 0.11 0.83
C TRP A 210 17.55 0.76 -0.37
N ALA A 211 16.55 1.59 -0.12
CA ALA A 211 15.79 2.23 -1.19
C ALA A 211 16.68 3.08 -2.10
N GLN A 212 17.63 3.81 -1.53
CA GLN A 212 18.58 4.62 -2.30
C GLN A 212 19.56 3.75 -3.10
N SER A 213 20.20 2.77 -2.47
CA SER A 213 21.17 1.90 -3.15
C SER A 213 20.52 1.04 -4.23
N HIS A 214 19.36 0.46 -3.94
CA HIS A 214 18.58 -0.33 -4.89
C HIS A 214 18.10 0.53 -6.07
N GLY A 215 17.63 1.75 -5.82
CA GLY A 215 17.24 2.70 -6.87
C GLY A 215 18.39 3.00 -7.83
N VAL A 216 19.59 3.33 -7.29
CA VAL A 216 20.79 3.57 -8.10
C VAL A 216 21.18 2.30 -8.89
N ALA A 217 21.23 1.16 -8.24
CA ALA A 217 21.58 -0.12 -8.86
C ALA A 217 20.61 -0.50 -9.98
N SER A 218 19.31 -0.23 -9.81
CA SER A 218 18.26 -0.51 -10.80
C SER A 218 18.42 0.35 -12.05
N LEU A 219 18.62 1.65 -11.88
CA LEU A 219 18.87 2.56 -13.00
C LEU A 219 20.17 2.19 -13.74
N TYR A 220 21.24 1.92 -12.98
CA TYR A 220 22.52 1.57 -13.57
C TYR A 220 22.47 0.23 -14.33
N LYS A 221 21.77 -0.75 -13.81
CA LYS A 221 21.52 -2.04 -14.49
C LYS A 221 20.86 -1.84 -15.84
N SER A 222 19.82 -1.01 -15.93
CA SER A 222 19.14 -0.71 -17.20
C SER A 222 20.06 0.02 -18.19
N VAL A 223 20.93 0.89 -17.71
CA VAL A 223 21.97 1.56 -18.53
C VAL A 223 22.98 0.54 -19.07
N LEU A 224 23.46 -0.37 -18.22
CA LEU A 224 24.39 -1.43 -18.62
C LEU A 224 23.73 -2.41 -19.62
N ALA A 225 22.47 -2.73 -19.45
CA ALA A 225 21.71 -3.54 -20.39
C ALA A 225 21.59 -2.86 -21.77
N ALA A 226 21.33 -1.55 -21.81
CA ALA A 226 21.34 -0.78 -23.05
C ALA A 226 22.73 -0.83 -23.73
N THR A 227 23.79 -0.63 -22.94
CA THR A 227 25.19 -0.73 -23.42
C THR A 227 25.51 -2.12 -23.97
N ALA A 228 25.10 -3.18 -23.30
CA ALA A 228 25.27 -4.57 -23.72
C ALA A 228 24.60 -4.86 -25.08
N MET A 229 23.49 -4.21 -25.38
CA MET A 229 22.78 -4.31 -26.66
C MET A 229 23.34 -3.38 -27.74
N GLY A 230 24.46 -2.70 -27.50
CA GLY A 230 25.09 -1.80 -28.44
C GLY A 230 24.43 -0.43 -28.58
N ALA A 231 23.53 -0.08 -27.65
CA ALA A 231 22.92 1.25 -27.60
C ALA A 231 23.84 2.23 -26.85
N ASP A 232 23.82 3.51 -27.29
CA ASP A 232 24.45 4.59 -26.54
C ASP A 232 23.41 5.19 -25.58
N PRO A 233 23.53 4.93 -24.26
CA PRO A 233 22.49 5.27 -23.29
C PRO A 233 22.35 6.78 -23.04
N CYS A 234 23.28 7.60 -23.51
CA CYS A 234 23.29 9.04 -23.24
C CYS A 234 23.74 9.90 -24.42
N GLY A 235 24.24 9.32 -25.50
CA GLY A 235 24.82 10.05 -26.61
C GLY A 235 26.14 10.77 -26.25
N ARG A 236 26.68 11.51 -27.22
CA ARG A 236 27.92 12.25 -27.04
C ARG A 236 27.67 13.75 -27.19
N ASN A 237 28.43 14.54 -26.45
CA ASN A 237 28.44 16.00 -26.59
C ASN A 237 29.27 16.43 -27.82
N GLN A 238 29.30 17.75 -28.08
CA GLN A 238 30.06 18.29 -29.21
C GLN A 238 31.58 18.00 -29.16
N ALA A 239 32.12 17.67 -27.99
CA ALA A 239 33.51 17.30 -27.79
C ALA A 239 33.75 15.77 -27.95
N GLY A 240 32.72 14.98 -28.32
CA GLY A 240 32.80 13.54 -28.44
C GLY A 240 32.80 12.74 -27.14
N GLU A 241 32.57 13.42 -25.98
CA GLU A 241 32.48 12.79 -24.68
C GLU A 241 31.03 12.36 -24.37
N LEU A 242 30.87 11.35 -23.50
CA LEU A 242 29.54 10.92 -23.04
C LEU A 242 28.75 12.12 -22.49
N ASP A 243 27.55 12.34 -23.03
CA ASP A 243 26.64 13.37 -22.56
C ASP A 243 25.73 12.78 -21.48
N ALA A 244 26.31 12.55 -20.31
CA ALA A 244 25.61 11.92 -19.18
C ALA A 244 24.35 12.70 -18.76
N ASP A 245 24.19 13.95 -19.15
CA ASP A 245 23.00 14.74 -18.86
C ASP A 245 21.79 14.33 -19.74
N ARG A 246 22.00 13.49 -20.77
CA ARG A 246 20.92 12.94 -21.60
C ARG A 246 20.48 11.52 -21.22
N ILE A 247 21.10 10.93 -20.19
CA ILE A 247 20.74 9.59 -19.74
C ILE A 247 19.24 9.53 -19.37
N ALA A 248 18.57 8.48 -19.83
CA ALA A 248 17.14 8.28 -19.59
C ALA A 248 16.84 6.79 -19.36
N TRP A 249 15.65 6.48 -18.92
CA TRP A 249 15.17 5.12 -18.68
C TRP A 249 13.74 4.97 -19.19
N ARG A 250 13.38 3.72 -19.52
CA ARG A 250 12.00 3.33 -19.76
C ARG A 250 11.46 2.58 -18.53
N LEU A 251 10.15 2.49 -18.43
CA LEU A 251 9.44 1.54 -17.60
C LEU A 251 8.76 0.53 -18.50
N ILE A 252 8.93 -0.76 -18.20
CA ILE A 252 8.14 -1.84 -18.78
C ILE A 252 7.14 -2.33 -17.75
N GLY A 253 5.88 -2.42 -18.15
CA GLY A 253 4.82 -3.11 -17.39
C GLY A 253 4.51 -4.44 -18.02
N ILE A 254 4.38 -5.48 -17.19
CA ILE A 254 3.83 -6.78 -17.58
C ILE A 254 2.53 -6.93 -16.81
N GLY A 255 1.40 -6.78 -17.52
CA GLY A 255 0.07 -6.88 -16.97
C GLY A 255 -0.57 -8.24 -17.21
N TRP A 256 -1.42 -8.64 -16.30
CA TRP A 256 -2.34 -9.77 -16.40
C TRP A 256 -3.55 -9.49 -15.51
N ASN A 257 -4.73 -10.02 -15.82
CA ASN A 257 -5.92 -9.80 -15.00
C ASN A 257 -5.91 -10.68 -13.74
N GLY A 258 -4.95 -10.44 -12.84
CA GLY A 258 -4.71 -11.29 -11.68
C GLY A 258 -5.83 -11.19 -10.64
N ARG A 259 -6.34 -9.98 -10.38
CA ARG A 259 -7.46 -9.76 -9.48
C ARG A 259 -8.71 -10.48 -9.99
N ALA A 260 -9.11 -10.26 -11.23
CA ALA A 260 -10.25 -10.95 -11.83
C ALA A 260 -10.06 -12.48 -11.82
N PHE A 261 -8.85 -12.96 -12.09
CA PHE A 261 -8.50 -14.37 -12.01
C PHE A 261 -8.71 -14.92 -10.58
N ILE A 262 -8.27 -14.23 -9.55
CA ILE A 262 -8.43 -14.63 -8.15
C ILE A 262 -9.92 -14.68 -7.79
N GLU A 263 -10.67 -13.66 -8.16
CA GLU A 263 -12.08 -13.45 -7.80
C GLU A 263 -13.07 -14.35 -8.53
N HIS A 264 -12.68 -14.96 -9.64
CA HIS A 264 -13.46 -16.02 -10.27
C HIS A 264 -13.61 -17.28 -9.38
N GLY A 265 -12.82 -17.41 -8.32
CA GLY A 265 -12.96 -18.47 -7.33
C GLY A 265 -14.33 -18.41 -6.65
N ARG A 266 -14.98 -19.59 -6.51
CA ARG A 266 -16.31 -19.71 -5.88
C ARG A 266 -16.24 -20.03 -4.40
N GLN A 267 -15.12 -20.53 -3.97
CA GLN A 267 -14.84 -20.88 -2.57
C GLN A 267 -13.49 -20.29 -2.16
N PRO A 268 -13.24 -20.03 -0.87
CA PRO A 268 -11.95 -19.52 -0.42
C PRO A 268 -10.75 -20.35 -0.89
N GLY A 269 -10.88 -21.68 -0.92
CA GLY A 269 -9.83 -22.56 -1.43
C GLY A 269 -9.46 -22.29 -2.89
N ASP A 270 -10.44 -21.96 -3.75
CA ASP A 270 -10.20 -21.56 -5.14
C ASP A 270 -9.47 -20.20 -5.20
N ILE A 271 -9.94 -19.23 -4.42
CA ILE A 271 -9.38 -17.86 -4.36
C ILE A 271 -7.93 -17.90 -3.89
N LEU A 272 -7.66 -18.57 -2.78
CA LEU A 272 -6.33 -18.64 -2.18
C LEU A 272 -5.32 -19.40 -3.06
N SER A 273 -5.74 -20.47 -3.77
CA SER A 273 -4.86 -21.16 -4.70
C SER A 273 -4.53 -20.33 -5.94
N ARG A 274 -5.47 -19.50 -6.41
CA ARG A 274 -5.27 -18.57 -7.52
C ARG A 274 -4.37 -17.41 -7.13
N GLN A 275 -4.51 -16.89 -5.91
CA GLN A 275 -3.61 -15.87 -5.37
C GLN A 275 -2.18 -16.38 -5.34
N GLN A 276 -1.95 -17.62 -4.90
CA GLN A 276 -0.63 -18.24 -4.94
C GLN A 276 -0.07 -18.33 -6.35
N ALA A 277 -0.89 -18.69 -7.35
CA ALA A 277 -0.47 -18.75 -8.74
C ALA A 277 -0.05 -17.36 -9.29
N VAL A 278 -0.73 -16.29 -8.87
CA VAL A 278 -0.34 -14.90 -9.20
C VAL A 278 1.01 -14.55 -8.59
N HIS A 279 1.23 -14.85 -7.30
CA HIS A 279 2.52 -14.60 -6.65
C HIS A 279 3.66 -15.39 -7.31
N GLU A 280 3.43 -16.64 -7.68
CA GLU A 280 4.42 -17.45 -8.40
C GLU A 280 4.73 -16.90 -9.79
N ALA A 281 3.73 -16.42 -10.53
CA ALA A 281 3.91 -15.75 -11.83
C ALA A 281 4.73 -14.46 -11.66
N THR A 282 4.44 -13.65 -10.64
CA THR A 282 5.21 -12.44 -10.28
C THR A 282 6.69 -12.78 -10.03
N ASP A 283 6.97 -13.77 -9.18
CA ASP A 283 8.35 -14.16 -8.85
C ASP A 283 9.11 -14.72 -10.06
N ARG A 284 8.47 -15.54 -10.89
CA ARG A 284 9.09 -16.08 -12.10
C ARG A 284 9.43 -14.97 -13.10
N CYS A 285 8.53 -14.01 -13.32
CA CYS A 285 8.80 -12.88 -14.21
C CYS A 285 9.89 -11.96 -13.65
N ARG A 286 9.89 -11.72 -12.34
CA ARG A 286 10.92 -10.94 -11.66
C ARG A 286 12.30 -11.58 -11.83
N ILE A 287 12.44 -12.88 -11.53
CA ILE A 287 13.71 -13.62 -11.69
C ILE A 287 14.17 -13.58 -13.15
N LEU A 288 13.27 -13.78 -14.11
CA LEU A 288 13.57 -13.73 -15.53
C LEU A 288 14.20 -12.40 -15.93
N LEU A 289 13.60 -11.28 -15.55
CA LEU A 289 13.99 -9.94 -16.01
C LEU A 289 15.05 -9.27 -15.13
N GLU A 290 15.18 -9.69 -13.87
CA GLU A 290 16.23 -9.19 -12.98
C GLU A 290 17.53 -9.99 -13.12
N THR A 291 17.46 -11.28 -13.48
CA THR A 291 18.57 -12.19 -13.31
C THR A 291 18.93 -12.97 -14.60
N GLU A 292 17.93 -13.53 -15.30
CA GLU A 292 18.21 -14.32 -16.50
C GLU A 292 18.51 -13.42 -17.71
N TYR A 293 17.65 -12.43 -17.95
CA TYR A 293 17.84 -11.37 -18.93
C TYR A 293 17.80 -10.03 -18.22
N PRO A 294 18.91 -9.60 -17.61
CA PRO A 294 18.93 -8.51 -16.64
C PRO A 294 18.69 -7.14 -17.30
N VAL A 295 17.44 -6.81 -17.57
CA VAL A 295 17.03 -5.52 -18.17
C VAL A 295 16.88 -4.40 -17.16
N GLY A 296 16.54 -4.74 -15.89
CA GLY A 296 16.30 -3.79 -14.81
C GLY A 296 15.90 -4.50 -13.53
N ASN A 297 15.33 -3.76 -12.56
CA ASN A 297 14.80 -4.32 -11.34
C ASN A 297 13.33 -3.95 -11.15
N LEU A 298 12.64 -4.77 -10.36
CA LEU A 298 11.27 -4.54 -9.97
C LEU A 298 11.15 -3.20 -9.23
N PHE A 299 10.25 -2.38 -9.72
CA PHE A 299 9.95 -1.07 -9.14
C PHE A 299 8.60 -1.03 -8.43
N TYR A 300 7.59 -1.69 -9.01
CA TYR A 300 6.24 -1.80 -8.45
C TYR A 300 5.62 -3.14 -8.85
N SER A 301 4.82 -3.71 -7.96
CA SER A 301 4.00 -4.88 -8.25
C SER A 301 2.70 -4.85 -7.48
N ASP A 302 1.64 -5.39 -8.09
CA ASP A 302 0.36 -5.67 -7.47
C ASP A 302 -0.21 -6.98 -8.02
N LEU A 303 -1.48 -7.28 -7.74
CA LEU A 303 -2.11 -8.51 -8.21
C LEU A 303 -2.25 -8.57 -9.75
N ASP A 304 -2.28 -7.41 -10.42
CA ASP A 304 -2.56 -7.30 -11.85
C ASP A 304 -1.30 -7.14 -12.71
N GLY A 305 -0.11 -7.15 -12.09
CA GLY A 305 1.14 -7.11 -12.84
C GLY A 305 2.35 -6.57 -12.09
N ILE A 306 3.43 -6.40 -12.85
CA ILE A 306 4.72 -5.90 -12.37
C ILE A 306 5.25 -4.80 -13.29
N PHE A 307 6.02 -3.88 -12.72
CA PHE A 307 6.70 -2.81 -13.44
C PHE A 307 8.19 -2.80 -13.07
N LEU A 308 9.04 -2.76 -14.09
CA LEU A 308 10.48 -2.74 -13.92
C LEU A 308 11.10 -1.54 -14.65
N THR A 309 12.26 -1.11 -14.20
CA THR A 309 13.13 -0.25 -15.00
C THR A 309 13.58 -1.01 -16.24
N PHE A 310 13.74 -0.30 -17.37
CA PHE A 310 14.02 -0.91 -18.66
C PHE A 310 15.03 -0.05 -19.44
N PRO A 311 15.84 -0.65 -20.33
CA PRO A 311 16.85 0.07 -21.07
C PRO A 311 16.30 1.22 -21.92
N SER A 312 17.00 2.34 -21.93
CA SER A 312 16.72 3.44 -22.84
C SER A 312 17.36 3.17 -24.20
N VAL A 313 16.65 2.44 -25.01
CA VAL A 313 16.94 2.18 -26.43
C VAL A 313 15.88 2.86 -27.29
N ASP A 314 16.12 2.96 -28.61
CA ASP A 314 15.10 3.48 -29.52
C ASP A 314 13.83 2.59 -29.53
N ASP A 315 12.73 3.10 -30.09
CA ASP A 315 11.46 2.41 -30.06
C ASP A 315 11.48 1.07 -30.80
N ASP A 316 12.21 0.98 -31.92
CA ASP A 316 12.29 -0.26 -32.72
C ASP A 316 13.09 -1.33 -31.98
N GLN A 317 14.19 -0.96 -31.35
CA GLN A 317 14.98 -1.85 -30.47
C GLN A 317 14.17 -2.29 -29.25
N ALA A 318 13.45 -1.36 -28.62
CA ALA A 318 12.61 -1.67 -27.47
C ALA A 318 11.47 -2.65 -27.82
N ILE A 319 10.80 -2.43 -28.96
CA ILE A 319 9.76 -3.34 -29.48
C ILE A 319 10.37 -4.70 -29.81
N ALA A 320 11.55 -4.74 -30.46
CA ALA A 320 12.23 -6.00 -30.77
C ALA A 320 12.58 -6.80 -29.52
N LEU A 321 13.11 -6.13 -28.47
CA LEU A 321 13.42 -6.79 -27.20
C LEU A 321 12.14 -7.32 -26.52
N VAL A 322 11.04 -6.56 -26.49
CA VAL A 322 9.78 -7.04 -25.95
C VAL A 322 9.22 -8.22 -26.73
N LYS A 323 9.37 -8.23 -28.08
CA LYS A 323 8.96 -9.36 -28.91
C LYS A 323 9.76 -10.63 -28.62
N GLU A 324 11.07 -10.51 -28.36
CA GLU A 324 11.91 -11.65 -27.98
C GLU A 324 11.58 -12.16 -26.57
N LEU A 325 11.30 -11.26 -25.61
CA LEU A 325 10.95 -11.58 -24.23
C LEU A 325 9.53 -12.17 -24.09
N SER A 326 8.58 -11.70 -24.90
CA SER A 326 7.15 -11.96 -24.69
C SER A 326 6.77 -13.44 -24.68
N PRO A 327 7.31 -14.34 -25.54
CA PRO A 327 6.98 -15.77 -25.47
C PRO A 327 7.52 -16.43 -24.19
N ILE A 328 8.66 -15.97 -23.67
CA ILE A 328 9.27 -16.48 -22.45
C ILE A 328 8.43 -16.02 -21.24
N VAL A 329 8.10 -14.74 -21.19
CA VAL A 329 7.20 -14.17 -20.15
C VAL A 329 5.85 -14.86 -20.18
N ALA A 330 5.28 -15.10 -21.37
CA ALA A 330 4.03 -15.82 -21.51
C ALA A 330 4.09 -17.24 -20.88
N LYS A 331 5.22 -17.93 -21.04
CA LYS A 331 5.43 -19.23 -20.39
C LYS A 331 5.50 -19.11 -18.86
N MET A 332 6.17 -18.07 -18.34
CA MET A 332 6.31 -17.83 -16.90
C MET A 332 4.98 -17.52 -16.23
N VAL A 333 4.12 -16.74 -16.88
CA VAL A 333 2.79 -16.36 -16.36
C VAL A 333 1.76 -17.49 -16.52
N ARG A 334 1.78 -18.15 -17.69
CA ARG A 334 0.81 -19.22 -18.02
C ARG A 334 1.05 -20.51 -17.24
N GLY A 335 2.30 -20.81 -16.88
CA GLY A 335 2.63 -22.03 -16.15
C GLY A 335 1.90 -22.13 -14.81
N PRO A 336 2.09 -21.21 -13.85
CA PRO A 336 1.42 -21.24 -12.55
C PRO A 336 -0.11 -21.15 -12.64
N SER A 337 -0.62 -20.48 -13.66
CA SER A 337 -2.06 -20.27 -13.88
C SER A 337 -2.72 -21.31 -14.77
N ASP A 338 -1.99 -22.36 -15.19
CA ASP A 338 -2.47 -23.36 -16.17
C ASP A 338 -3.07 -22.70 -17.41
N GLY A 339 -2.47 -21.60 -17.89
CA GLY A 339 -2.87 -20.88 -19.08
C GLY A 339 -4.04 -19.91 -18.94
N GLU A 340 -4.60 -19.73 -17.75
CA GLU A 340 -5.71 -18.80 -17.53
C GLU A 340 -5.24 -17.34 -17.56
N LEU A 341 -4.09 -17.02 -16.95
CA LEU A 341 -3.49 -15.69 -17.05
C LEU A 341 -2.76 -15.50 -18.39
N ARG A 342 -2.98 -14.35 -18.99
CA ARG A 342 -2.42 -13.99 -20.29
C ARG A 342 -1.71 -12.66 -20.18
N PRO A 343 -0.36 -12.63 -20.27
CA PRO A 343 0.36 -11.39 -20.13
C PRO A 343 0.19 -10.49 -21.35
N PHE A 344 0.16 -9.19 -21.08
CA PHE A 344 0.29 -8.10 -22.03
C PHE A 344 1.31 -7.08 -21.50
N PHE A 345 1.73 -6.14 -22.35
CA PHE A 345 2.85 -5.28 -22.02
C PHE A 345 2.49 -3.81 -22.16
N THR A 346 3.06 -2.98 -21.30
CA THR A 346 3.11 -1.54 -21.47
C THR A 346 4.57 -1.09 -21.49
N LEU A 347 4.87 -0.05 -22.24
CA LEU A 347 6.23 0.48 -22.37
C LEU A 347 6.18 2.00 -22.44
N SER A 348 6.87 2.67 -21.51
CA SER A 348 6.97 4.13 -21.49
C SER A 348 7.96 4.64 -22.54
N THR A 349 7.84 5.92 -22.91
CA THR A 349 8.92 6.64 -23.57
C THR A 349 10.14 6.78 -22.64
N PRO A 350 11.38 6.97 -23.19
CA PRO A 350 12.55 7.27 -22.37
C PRO A 350 12.35 8.55 -21.56
N ARG A 351 12.57 8.47 -20.24
CA ARG A 351 12.42 9.60 -19.31
C ARG A 351 13.54 9.61 -18.28
N ARG A 352 13.76 10.77 -17.67
CA ARG A 352 14.73 10.94 -16.58
C ARG A 352 14.11 10.74 -15.20
N THR A 353 12.84 10.42 -15.14
CA THR A 353 12.06 10.15 -13.92
C THR A 353 11.26 8.87 -14.07
N ILE A 354 10.94 8.22 -12.97
CA ILE A 354 10.04 7.08 -12.92
C ILE A 354 8.62 7.45 -12.44
N THR A 355 8.30 8.74 -12.32
CA THR A 355 6.92 9.20 -12.02
C THR A 355 5.92 8.85 -13.12
N SER A 356 6.40 8.43 -14.29
CA SER A 356 5.55 7.87 -15.36
C SER A 356 4.87 6.54 -14.97
N ILE A 357 5.23 5.95 -13.82
CA ILE A 357 4.65 4.68 -13.35
C ILE A 357 3.12 4.71 -13.29
N THR A 358 2.52 5.82 -12.89
CA THR A 358 1.05 5.96 -12.85
C THR A 358 0.41 5.87 -14.22
N ARG A 359 1.02 6.45 -15.24
CA ARG A 359 0.54 6.33 -16.62
C ARG A 359 0.66 4.91 -17.16
N GLU A 360 1.69 4.18 -16.75
CA GLU A 360 1.85 2.79 -17.12
C GLU A 360 0.84 1.89 -16.38
N ILE A 361 0.53 2.20 -15.12
CA ILE A 361 -0.55 1.53 -14.36
C ILE A 361 -1.91 1.82 -15.02
N GLU A 362 -2.22 3.08 -15.32
CA GLU A 362 -3.46 3.47 -16.02
C GLU A 362 -3.59 2.78 -17.39
N ALA A 363 -2.49 2.71 -18.15
CA ALA A 363 -2.48 2.01 -19.44
C ALA A 363 -2.69 0.51 -19.29
N ARG A 364 -2.07 -0.13 -18.29
CA ARG A 364 -2.30 -1.54 -17.95
C ARG A 364 -3.78 -1.78 -17.61
N ASP A 365 -4.34 -0.96 -16.74
CA ASP A 365 -5.72 -1.12 -16.29
C ASP A 365 -6.72 -0.89 -17.42
N ALA A 366 -6.45 0.08 -18.31
CA ALA A 366 -7.26 0.30 -19.51
C ALA A 366 -7.21 -0.91 -20.47
N ILE A 367 -6.02 -1.51 -20.70
CA ILE A 367 -5.88 -2.71 -21.51
C ILE A 367 -6.63 -3.88 -20.88
N ALA A 368 -6.55 -4.04 -19.57
CA ALA A 368 -7.19 -5.15 -18.85
C ALA A 368 -8.71 -5.21 -19.05
N THR A 369 -9.35 -4.08 -19.40
CA THR A 369 -10.80 -4.03 -19.69
C THR A 369 -11.15 -4.46 -21.12
N LEU A 370 -10.17 -4.60 -22.03
CA LEU A 370 -10.42 -4.96 -23.41
C LEU A 370 -10.63 -6.47 -23.58
N PRO A 371 -11.53 -6.92 -24.47
CA PRO A 371 -11.60 -8.32 -24.84
C PRO A 371 -10.35 -8.73 -25.64
N ASN A 372 -9.80 -9.91 -25.40
CA ASN A 372 -8.66 -10.47 -26.16
C ASN A 372 -7.33 -9.73 -26.00
N VAL A 373 -6.99 -9.27 -24.82
CA VAL A 373 -5.76 -8.53 -24.51
C VAL A 373 -4.46 -9.34 -24.58
N SER A 374 -4.54 -10.66 -24.72
CA SER A 374 -3.33 -11.49 -24.82
C SER A 374 -2.47 -11.07 -26.02
N ALA A 375 -1.17 -10.92 -25.79
CA ALA A 375 -0.18 -10.60 -26.82
C ALA A 375 -0.13 -9.11 -27.23
N LEU A 376 -0.69 -8.20 -26.48
CA LEU A 376 -0.66 -6.78 -26.76
C LEU A 376 0.54 -6.09 -26.11
N LEU A 377 1.21 -5.21 -26.87
CA LEU A 377 2.13 -4.21 -26.36
C LEU A 377 1.52 -2.82 -26.59
N SER A 378 1.32 -2.07 -25.53
CA SER A 378 0.94 -0.65 -25.58
C SER A 378 2.20 0.20 -25.35
N LEU A 379 2.69 0.82 -26.43
CA LEU A 379 3.83 1.72 -26.39
C LEU A 379 3.37 3.17 -26.29
N GLU A 380 3.87 3.92 -25.30
CA GLU A 380 3.65 5.35 -25.20
C GLU A 380 4.38 6.08 -26.34
N ASP A 381 3.66 6.91 -27.12
CA ASP A 381 4.22 7.76 -28.14
C ASP A 381 4.60 9.15 -27.57
N ARG A 382 5.34 9.95 -28.33
CA ARG A 382 5.66 11.33 -27.96
C ARG A 382 4.37 12.14 -27.83
N GLY A 383 3.96 12.38 -26.60
CA GLY A 383 2.68 13.01 -26.26
C GLY A 383 1.87 12.17 -25.29
N THR A 384 0.55 12.15 -25.45
CA THR A 384 -0.38 11.38 -24.59
C THR A 384 -1.00 10.17 -25.29
N GLN A 385 -0.60 9.91 -26.55
CA GLN A 385 -1.13 8.80 -27.33
C GLN A 385 -0.32 7.53 -27.09
N ARG A 386 -0.96 6.38 -27.32
CA ARG A 386 -0.32 5.07 -27.24
C ARG A 386 -0.55 4.30 -28.53
N ARG A 387 0.48 3.56 -28.93
CA ARG A 387 0.46 2.68 -30.10
C ARG A 387 0.35 1.24 -29.64
N GLU A 388 -0.59 0.50 -30.18
CA GLU A 388 -0.81 -0.91 -29.83
C GLU A 388 -0.22 -1.84 -30.91
N LEU A 389 0.49 -2.86 -30.47
CA LEU A 389 1.19 -3.82 -31.32
C LEU A 389 0.96 -5.25 -30.79
N THR A 390 0.79 -6.21 -31.69
CA THR A 390 0.78 -7.63 -31.31
C THR A 390 2.23 -8.14 -31.22
N VAL A 391 2.60 -8.76 -30.09
CA VAL A 391 3.98 -9.19 -29.81
C VAL A 391 4.16 -10.72 -29.80
N TYR A 392 3.10 -11.50 -29.65
CA TYR A 392 3.11 -12.97 -29.80
C TYR A 392 1.76 -13.51 -30.29
N ALA A 393 1.71 -14.76 -30.73
CA ALA A 393 0.48 -15.35 -31.25
C ALA A 393 -0.56 -15.59 -30.15
N PRO A 394 -1.83 -15.17 -30.31
CA PRO A 394 -2.89 -15.44 -29.35
C PRO A 394 -3.19 -16.94 -29.24
N THR A 395 -3.64 -17.35 -28.06
CA THR A 395 -4.02 -18.74 -27.79
C THR A 395 -5.39 -19.05 -28.44
N THR A 396 -5.50 -20.19 -29.09
CA THR A 396 -6.77 -20.69 -29.62
C THR A 396 -7.71 -21.12 -28.49
N LEU A 397 -8.99 -20.77 -28.61
CA LEU A 397 -10.01 -21.21 -27.65
C LEU A 397 -10.28 -22.72 -27.78
N PRO A 398 -10.58 -23.42 -26.69
CA PRO A 398 -10.96 -24.82 -26.74
C PRO A 398 -12.31 -25.02 -27.46
N VAL A 399 -12.41 -26.06 -28.26
CA VAL A 399 -13.67 -26.46 -28.90
C VAL A 399 -14.43 -27.43 -27.95
N LEU A 400 -15.71 -27.16 -27.72
CA LEU A 400 -16.56 -28.04 -26.90
C LEU A 400 -16.85 -29.36 -27.63
N ALA A 401 -16.56 -30.47 -26.95
CA ALA A 401 -16.99 -31.80 -27.40
C ALA A 401 -18.39 -32.16 -26.87
N PRO A 402 -19.12 -33.10 -27.49
CA PRO A 402 -20.39 -33.57 -26.96
C PRO A 402 -20.26 -34.01 -25.48
N LYS A 403 -21.24 -33.70 -24.66
CA LYS A 403 -21.25 -33.97 -23.19
C LYS A 403 -20.17 -33.22 -22.39
N GLN A 404 -19.70 -32.10 -22.88
CA GLN A 404 -18.84 -31.21 -22.15
C GLN A 404 -19.52 -29.87 -21.95
N GLU A 405 -19.19 -29.24 -20.81
CA GLU A 405 -19.64 -27.90 -20.44
C GLU A 405 -18.44 -27.06 -20.08
N ILE A 406 -18.60 -25.75 -20.08
CA ILE A 406 -17.56 -24.85 -19.56
C ILE A 406 -17.54 -24.92 -18.03
N CYS A 407 -16.36 -25.08 -17.46
CA CYS A 407 -16.18 -25.10 -16.02
C CYS A 407 -16.68 -23.78 -15.37
N PRO A 408 -17.59 -23.84 -14.39
CA PRO A 408 -18.15 -22.64 -13.79
C PRO A 408 -17.15 -21.87 -12.91
N VAL A 409 -16.05 -22.49 -12.48
CA VAL A 409 -15.02 -21.86 -11.65
C VAL A 409 -14.02 -21.07 -12.49
N CYS A 410 -13.39 -21.70 -13.50
CA CYS A 410 -12.40 -21.00 -14.30
C CYS A 410 -12.98 -20.30 -15.55
N GLN A 411 -14.19 -20.68 -15.98
CA GLN A 411 -14.84 -20.21 -17.21
C GLN A 411 -13.94 -20.32 -18.46
N PHE A 412 -12.94 -21.19 -18.39
CA PHE A 412 -11.89 -21.31 -19.38
C PHE A 412 -11.76 -22.74 -19.95
N ARG A 413 -11.86 -23.77 -19.10
CA ARG A 413 -11.71 -25.17 -19.49
C ARG A 413 -13.05 -25.89 -19.59
N THR A 414 -13.07 -26.95 -20.36
CA THR A 414 -14.22 -27.87 -20.40
C THR A 414 -14.20 -28.81 -19.21
N LYS A 415 -15.39 -29.22 -18.78
CA LYS A 415 -15.64 -30.28 -17.80
C LYS A 415 -16.67 -31.26 -18.31
N PRO A 416 -16.68 -32.51 -17.80
CA PRO A 416 -17.82 -33.43 -18.01
C PRO A 416 -19.08 -32.85 -17.36
N THR A 417 -20.25 -33.14 -17.94
CA THR A 417 -21.55 -32.74 -17.36
C THR A 417 -21.82 -33.37 -15.99
N THR A 418 -21.17 -34.51 -15.70
CA THR A 418 -21.29 -35.24 -14.42
C THR A 418 -20.40 -34.65 -13.28
N GLU A 419 -19.51 -33.73 -13.60
CA GLU A 419 -18.58 -33.11 -12.62
C GLU A 419 -18.93 -31.64 -12.38
N ASP A 420 -18.64 -31.14 -11.17
CA ASP A 420 -18.94 -29.75 -10.82
C ASP A 420 -17.90 -28.77 -11.34
N THR A 421 -16.65 -29.23 -11.48
CA THR A 421 -15.51 -28.40 -11.91
C THR A 421 -14.61 -29.18 -12.86
N CYS A 422 -13.74 -28.48 -13.59
CA CYS A 422 -12.70 -29.15 -14.39
C CYS A 422 -11.62 -29.75 -13.47
N PRO A 423 -10.86 -30.75 -13.94
CA PRO A 423 -9.82 -31.43 -13.15
C PRO A 423 -8.80 -30.47 -12.54
N VAL A 424 -8.37 -29.43 -13.28
CA VAL A 424 -7.39 -28.43 -12.79
C VAL A 424 -7.93 -27.62 -11.60
N CYS A 425 -9.19 -27.16 -11.67
CA CYS A 425 -9.80 -26.43 -10.55
C CYS A 425 -9.98 -27.34 -9.32
N LEU A 426 -10.34 -28.60 -9.55
CA LEU A 426 -10.46 -29.59 -8.48
C LEU A 426 -9.08 -29.85 -7.83
N GLU A 427 -8.06 -30.08 -8.63
CA GLU A 427 -6.69 -30.32 -8.14
C GLU A 427 -6.15 -29.14 -7.32
N ARG A 428 -6.30 -27.89 -7.81
CA ARG A 428 -5.90 -26.69 -7.06
C ARG A 428 -6.58 -26.60 -5.69
N ARG A 429 -7.88 -26.89 -5.65
CA ARG A 429 -8.66 -26.89 -4.41
C ARG A 429 -8.15 -27.97 -3.44
N SER A 430 -7.93 -29.18 -3.93
CA SER A 430 -7.42 -30.29 -3.14
C SER A 430 -6.02 -30.01 -2.59
N GLN A 431 -5.12 -29.53 -3.41
CA GLN A 431 -3.75 -29.14 -2.98
C GLN A 431 -3.76 -28.05 -1.91
N ARG A 432 -4.69 -27.07 -2.01
CA ARG A 432 -4.82 -26.03 -0.98
C ARG A 432 -5.35 -26.58 0.33
N GLN A 433 -6.31 -27.50 0.30
CA GLN A 433 -6.83 -28.18 1.48
C GLN A 433 -5.76 -29.06 2.14
N GLU A 434 -5.02 -29.84 1.35
CA GLU A 434 -3.91 -30.66 1.86
C GLU A 434 -2.80 -29.81 2.51
N ARG A 435 -2.46 -28.68 1.90
CA ARG A 435 -1.52 -27.74 2.48
C ARG A 435 -2.03 -27.23 3.82
N TRP A 436 -3.28 -26.74 3.87
CA TRP A 436 -3.90 -26.28 5.10
C TRP A 436 -3.88 -27.34 6.19
N GLN A 437 -4.21 -28.60 5.86
CA GLN A 437 -4.17 -29.73 6.81
C GLN A 437 -2.74 -30.02 7.34
N ARG A 438 -1.73 -29.82 6.53
CA ARG A 438 -0.32 -30.03 6.92
C ARG A 438 0.24 -28.89 7.76
N GLU A 439 -0.01 -27.67 7.36
CA GLU A 439 0.56 -26.48 7.97
C GLU A 439 -0.17 -26.12 9.27
N ARG A 440 -1.45 -26.48 9.39
CA ARG A 440 -2.34 -26.19 10.55
C ARG A 440 -2.04 -24.81 11.16
N SER A 441 -1.78 -23.83 10.32
CA SER A 441 -1.65 -22.46 10.75
C SER A 441 -2.98 -22.02 11.39
N GLY A 442 -2.95 -21.18 12.41
CA GLY A 442 -4.14 -20.71 13.13
C GLY A 442 -5.21 -20.03 12.28
N GLN A 443 -5.05 -20.00 10.94
CA GLN A 443 -6.00 -19.43 9.99
C GLN A 443 -6.99 -20.49 9.47
N THR A 444 -8.16 -20.03 9.01
CA THR A 444 -9.16 -20.86 8.34
C THR A 444 -9.22 -20.62 6.83
N ILE A 445 -9.72 -21.62 6.10
CA ILE A 445 -10.11 -21.53 4.69
C ILE A 445 -11.60 -21.83 4.50
N TRP A 446 -12.36 -21.97 5.59
CA TRP A 446 -13.75 -22.38 5.58
C TRP A 446 -14.66 -21.20 5.96
N VAL A 447 -15.56 -20.80 5.05
CA VAL A 447 -16.51 -19.70 5.32
C VAL A 447 -17.41 -20.02 6.53
N ASP A 448 -17.76 -21.29 6.70
CA ASP A 448 -18.58 -21.72 7.84
C ASP A 448 -17.93 -21.46 9.20
N GLU A 449 -16.59 -21.44 9.27
CA GLU A 449 -15.84 -21.10 10.48
C GLU A 449 -15.80 -19.60 10.79
N VAL A 450 -16.07 -18.75 9.78
CA VAL A 450 -16.06 -17.28 9.95
C VAL A 450 -17.41 -16.72 10.40
N GLY A 451 -18.48 -17.51 10.33
CA GLY A 451 -19.82 -17.04 10.72
C GLY A 451 -19.91 -16.64 12.20
N ASP A 452 -20.55 -15.49 12.47
CA ASP A 452 -20.92 -15.06 13.84
C ASP A 452 -22.05 -15.93 14.43
N ASP A 453 -22.47 -15.64 15.67
CA ASP A 453 -23.55 -16.35 16.35
C ASP A 453 -24.89 -16.29 15.60
N ASN A 454 -25.07 -15.31 14.71
CA ASN A 454 -26.23 -15.12 13.84
C ASN A 454 -26.04 -15.70 12.41
N ASN A 455 -24.99 -16.49 12.18
CA ASN A 455 -24.61 -16.99 10.84
C ASN A 455 -24.32 -15.89 9.81
N ARG A 456 -23.78 -14.76 10.21
CA ARG A 456 -23.42 -13.65 9.35
C ARG A 456 -21.92 -13.56 9.22
N ILE A 457 -21.49 -13.19 8.02
CA ILE A 457 -20.10 -12.86 7.68
C ILE A 457 -20.05 -11.43 7.20
N ALA A 458 -18.92 -10.81 7.33
CA ALA A 458 -18.63 -9.52 6.72
C ALA A 458 -17.40 -9.59 5.84
N LEU A 459 -17.49 -9.02 4.66
CA LEU A 459 -16.35 -8.74 3.79
C LEU A 459 -15.90 -7.30 4.04
N LEU A 460 -14.72 -7.15 4.61
CA LEU A 460 -14.03 -5.88 4.74
C LEU A 460 -13.12 -5.71 3.53
N VAL A 461 -13.32 -4.64 2.76
CA VAL A 461 -12.52 -4.29 1.60
C VAL A 461 -11.86 -2.94 1.83
N MET A 462 -10.57 -2.83 1.49
CA MET A 462 -9.79 -1.61 1.71
C MET A 462 -8.93 -1.33 0.50
N ARG A 463 -8.79 -0.03 0.14
CA ARG A 463 -7.93 0.41 -0.94
C ARG A 463 -7.36 1.80 -0.68
N PHE A 464 -6.03 1.91 -0.75
CA PHE A 464 -5.35 3.20 -0.82
C PHE A 464 -5.40 3.75 -2.25
N ASP A 465 -5.69 5.02 -2.41
CA ASP A 465 -5.47 5.73 -3.67
C ASP A 465 -4.08 6.40 -3.64
N LEU A 466 -3.14 5.79 -4.35
CA LEU A 466 -1.76 6.26 -4.46
C LEU A 466 -1.49 7.03 -5.75
N THR A 467 -2.48 7.27 -6.61
CA THR A 467 -2.30 7.86 -7.94
C THR A 467 -1.54 9.17 -7.88
N ARG A 468 -1.95 10.09 -7.00
CA ARG A 468 -1.31 11.41 -6.86
C ARG A 468 0.02 11.37 -6.10
N TRP A 469 0.30 10.27 -5.40
CA TRP A 469 1.56 10.05 -4.71
C TRP A 469 2.62 9.47 -5.66
N LEU A 470 2.27 8.46 -6.42
CA LEU A 470 3.19 7.80 -7.34
C LEU A 470 3.52 8.66 -8.57
N ASN A 471 2.64 9.59 -8.96
CA ASN A 471 2.94 10.55 -10.03
C ASN A 471 3.73 11.79 -9.55
N GLY A 472 4.06 11.85 -8.27
CA GLY A 472 4.85 12.93 -7.66
C GLY A 472 4.09 14.24 -7.41
N GLN A 473 2.76 14.27 -7.61
CA GLN A 473 1.97 15.49 -7.40
C GLN A 473 1.78 15.83 -5.92
N TRP A 474 1.66 14.81 -5.06
CA TRP A 474 1.23 14.96 -3.66
C TRP A 474 2.15 14.20 -2.69
N LEU A 475 3.43 14.48 -2.75
CA LEU A 475 4.39 13.95 -1.79
C LEU A 475 4.45 14.88 -0.57
N THR A 476 3.38 14.93 0.20
CA THR A 476 3.22 15.88 1.29
C THR A 476 3.18 15.20 2.65
N SER A 477 4.16 15.47 3.47
CA SER A 477 4.24 15.01 4.86
C SER A 477 4.61 16.17 5.77
N LEU A 478 4.04 16.20 6.95
CA LEU A 478 4.32 17.20 7.97
C LEU A 478 5.77 17.16 8.49
N LEU A 479 6.51 16.08 8.18
CA LEU A 479 7.94 15.94 8.50
C LEU A 479 8.89 16.34 7.38
N SER A 480 8.38 16.72 6.22
CA SER A 480 9.25 16.94 5.07
C SER A 480 10.23 18.11 5.27
N GLN A 481 9.78 19.14 5.96
CA GLN A 481 10.62 20.27 6.35
C GLN A 481 10.03 21.00 7.55
N GLU A 482 10.88 21.44 8.50
CA GLU A 482 10.46 22.28 9.62
C GLU A 482 10.62 23.77 9.26
N LEU A 483 9.60 24.57 9.57
CA LEU A 483 9.64 26.01 9.31
C LEU A 483 10.78 26.69 10.07
N ALA A 484 11.04 26.27 11.32
CA ALA A 484 12.14 26.79 12.11
C ALA A 484 13.50 26.50 11.46
N ALA A 485 13.71 25.27 10.96
CA ALA A 485 14.92 24.88 10.24
C ALA A 485 15.10 25.69 8.96
N TRP A 486 14.03 25.94 8.20
CA TRP A 486 14.07 26.80 7.02
C TRP A 486 14.42 28.25 7.39
N TRP A 487 13.78 28.83 8.43
CA TRP A 487 14.00 30.19 8.85
C TRP A 487 15.45 30.45 9.32
N HIS A 488 16.05 29.48 10.00
CA HIS A 488 17.44 29.54 10.50
C HIS A 488 18.47 29.02 9.48
N SER A 489 18.07 28.65 8.27
CA SER A 489 19.01 28.15 7.27
C SER A 489 19.99 29.20 6.77
N ASP A 490 21.18 28.76 6.34
CA ASP A 490 22.18 29.61 5.70
C ASP A 490 21.65 30.39 4.49
N ARG A 491 20.59 29.87 3.86
CA ARG A 491 19.97 30.50 2.71
C ARG A 491 19.08 31.66 3.10
N MET A 492 18.29 31.45 4.14
CA MET A 492 17.51 32.53 4.70
C MET A 492 18.43 33.60 5.28
N ALA A 493 19.54 33.23 5.92
CA ALA A 493 20.58 34.18 6.35
C ALA A 493 21.19 34.96 5.18
N ARG A 494 21.44 34.32 4.04
CA ARG A 494 21.89 35.01 2.82
C ARG A 494 20.85 35.96 2.24
N LEU A 495 19.58 35.57 2.27
CA LEU A 495 18.46 36.40 1.84
C LEU A 495 18.34 37.63 2.75
N GLN A 496 18.43 37.42 4.06
CA GLN A 496 18.43 38.50 5.06
C GLN A 496 19.60 39.46 4.90
N GLY A 497 20.79 38.94 4.57
CA GLY A 497 22.01 39.70 4.34
C GLY A 497 22.07 40.47 3.00
N ASN A 498 21.18 40.19 2.07
CA ASN A 498 21.08 40.87 0.79
C ASN A 498 20.52 42.29 0.98
N THR A 499 21.24 43.32 0.56
CA THR A 499 20.87 44.72 0.81
C THR A 499 19.52 45.14 0.23
N GLN A 500 19.11 44.57 -0.89
CA GLN A 500 17.82 44.84 -1.51
C GLN A 500 16.69 43.90 -0.98
N GLN A 501 16.96 42.60 -0.95
CA GLN A 501 15.97 41.63 -0.51
C GLN A 501 15.82 41.61 1.00
N GLY A 502 16.90 41.79 1.75
CA GLY A 502 16.88 41.89 3.21
C GLY A 502 16.09 43.09 3.70
N ARG A 503 16.12 44.26 2.98
CA ARG A 503 15.23 45.38 3.30
C ARG A 503 13.76 45.07 3.08
N LYS A 504 13.42 44.32 2.03
CA LYS A 504 12.05 43.87 1.79
C LYS A 504 11.59 42.86 2.86
N LEU A 505 12.46 41.94 3.23
CA LEU A 505 12.22 41.02 4.32
C LEU A 505 12.01 41.75 5.66
N ALA A 506 12.86 42.69 5.99
CA ALA A 506 12.75 43.48 7.21
C ALA A 506 11.49 44.35 7.27
N ALA A 507 10.96 44.79 6.12
CA ALA A 507 9.68 45.49 6.04
C ALA A 507 8.46 44.59 6.34
N ILE A 508 8.59 43.28 6.16
CA ILE A 508 7.53 42.30 6.45
C ILE A 508 7.61 41.81 7.90
N THR A 509 8.85 41.63 8.40
CA THR A 509 9.08 41.11 9.74
C THR A 509 9.38 42.25 10.68
N THR A 510 8.51 42.50 11.64
CA THR A 510 8.75 43.54 12.70
C THR A 510 9.69 43.04 13.79
N ALA A 511 10.06 41.75 13.80
CA ALA A 511 10.90 41.15 14.80
C ALA A 511 12.39 41.22 14.42
N ALA A 512 13.21 41.75 15.29
CA ALA A 512 14.67 41.77 15.15
C ALA A 512 15.31 40.36 15.32
N ARG A 513 14.57 39.37 15.74
CA ARG A 513 15.02 37.97 15.95
C ARG A 513 14.15 37.00 15.15
N PRO A 514 14.77 36.05 14.45
CA PRO A 514 14.03 35.01 13.76
C PRO A 514 13.40 34.06 14.79
N ASP A 515 12.10 34.11 14.89
CA ASP A 515 11.28 33.22 15.68
C ASP A 515 10.13 32.62 14.81
N PRO A 516 9.43 31.63 15.26
CA PRO A 516 8.32 31.01 14.51
C PRO A 516 7.22 32.01 14.13
N ALA A 517 6.92 32.99 14.99
CA ALA A 517 5.93 34.02 14.70
C ALA A 517 6.39 34.94 13.55
N ALA A 518 7.67 35.35 13.54
CA ALA A 518 8.24 36.10 12.43
C ALA A 518 8.25 35.31 11.11
N ALA A 519 8.54 33.99 11.14
CA ALA A 519 8.48 33.13 9.97
C ALA A 519 7.06 33.02 9.43
N THR A 520 6.08 32.89 10.31
CA THR A 520 4.66 32.82 9.96
C THR A 520 4.19 34.14 9.32
N ALA A 521 4.53 35.27 9.93
CA ALA A 521 4.21 36.61 9.39
C ALA A 521 4.85 36.82 8.01
N PHE A 522 6.11 36.40 7.83
CA PHE A 522 6.79 36.45 6.55
C PHE A 522 6.09 35.62 5.47
N LEU A 523 5.69 34.39 5.77
CA LEU A 523 4.99 33.54 4.83
C LEU A 523 3.62 34.11 4.45
N ALA A 524 2.87 34.65 5.42
CA ALA A 524 1.59 35.30 5.17
C ALA A 524 1.75 36.52 4.25
N GLU A 525 2.71 37.40 4.51
CA GLU A 525 2.97 38.59 3.67
C GLU A 525 3.52 38.21 2.29
N ALA A 526 4.40 37.22 2.19
CA ALA A 526 4.89 36.70 0.91
C ALA A 526 3.76 36.08 0.05
N GLY A 527 2.73 35.50 0.70
CA GLY A 527 1.57 34.93 0.02
C GLY A 527 0.54 35.97 -0.42
N THR A 528 0.22 36.96 0.39
CA THR A 528 -0.93 37.86 0.20
C THR A 528 -0.59 39.36 0.14
N GLY A 529 0.57 39.75 0.64
CA GLY A 529 0.99 41.12 0.77
C GLY A 529 1.39 41.82 -0.54
N THR A 530 1.71 43.11 -0.44
CA THR A 530 2.13 43.92 -1.58
C THR A 530 3.43 43.45 -2.23
N LEU A 531 4.32 42.83 -1.46
CA LEU A 531 5.59 42.25 -1.95
C LEU A 531 5.38 40.94 -2.74
N ALA A 532 4.21 40.33 -2.64
CA ALA A 532 3.84 39.17 -3.45
C ALA A 532 3.85 39.46 -4.96
N LYS A 533 3.79 40.73 -5.38
CA LYS A 533 3.89 41.15 -6.77
C LYS A 533 5.31 41.26 -7.28
N ASP A 534 6.33 41.26 -6.41
CA ASP A 534 7.73 41.38 -6.79
C ASP A 534 8.30 40.01 -7.21
N ILE A 535 8.47 39.82 -8.52
CA ILE A 535 8.96 38.58 -9.13
C ILE A 535 10.35 38.23 -8.62
N GLY A 536 11.24 39.20 -8.48
CA GLY A 536 12.62 39.02 -8.00
C GLY A 536 12.65 38.58 -6.53
N PHE A 537 11.79 39.13 -5.70
CA PHE A 537 11.67 38.74 -4.30
C PHE A 537 11.10 37.33 -4.17
N LYS A 538 10.05 36.98 -4.95
CA LYS A 538 9.49 35.64 -4.98
C LYS A 538 10.53 34.59 -5.41
N ALA A 539 11.31 34.86 -6.44
CA ALA A 539 12.38 33.96 -6.87
C ALA A 539 13.43 33.79 -5.79
N ALA A 540 13.80 34.87 -5.08
CA ALA A 540 14.75 34.83 -3.96
C ALA A 540 14.19 33.99 -2.78
N VAL A 541 12.91 34.13 -2.46
CA VAL A 541 12.25 33.29 -1.43
C VAL A 541 12.24 31.84 -1.85
N LEU A 542 11.86 31.49 -3.07
CA LEU A 542 11.89 30.13 -3.57
C LEU A 542 13.30 29.52 -3.49
N SER A 543 14.35 30.31 -3.78
CA SER A 543 15.74 29.86 -3.68
C SER A 543 16.16 29.51 -2.26
N THR A 544 15.43 29.95 -1.24
CA THR A 544 15.68 29.54 0.16
C THR A 544 15.16 28.15 0.48
N PHE A 545 14.18 27.65 -0.26
CA PHE A 545 13.63 26.30 -0.10
C PHE A 545 14.41 25.25 -0.87
N PHE A 546 15.06 25.60 -1.98
CA PHE A 546 15.70 24.68 -2.90
C PHE A 546 17.23 24.90 -2.97
N ASP A 547 18.02 23.82 -2.87
CA ASP A 547 19.48 23.87 -2.81
C ASP A 547 20.15 24.30 -4.11
N ASP A 548 19.61 23.85 -5.21
CA ASP A 548 20.13 24.22 -6.52
C ASP A 548 19.00 24.27 -7.53
N VAL A 549 18.34 25.43 -7.58
CA VAL A 549 17.29 25.68 -8.56
C VAL A 549 17.82 25.48 -9.99
N ARG A 550 19.12 25.81 -10.22
CA ARG A 550 19.76 25.63 -11.54
C ARG A 550 20.12 24.17 -11.82
N ALA A 551 20.58 23.41 -10.83
CA ALA A 551 20.86 21.99 -11.03
C ALA A 551 19.56 21.19 -11.21
N VAL A 552 18.52 21.57 -10.49
CA VAL A 552 17.17 21.05 -10.70
C VAL A 552 16.62 21.48 -12.06
N GLU A 553 16.91 22.71 -12.53
CA GLU A 553 16.58 23.19 -13.90
C GLU A 553 17.33 22.46 -14.99
N ALA A 554 18.63 22.24 -14.82
CA ALA A 554 19.46 21.53 -15.81
C ALA A 554 19.15 20.03 -15.87
N LEU A 555 18.64 19.47 -14.77
CA LEU A 555 18.13 18.10 -14.71
C LEU A 555 16.67 18.03 -15.16
N SER A 556 15.97 19.15 -15.22
CA SER A 556 14.58 19.25 -15.59
C SER A 556 14.41 19.33 -17.10
N SER A 557 14.35 18.19 -17.71
CA SER A 557 13.32 18.02 -18.71
C SER A 557 11.96 18.35 -18.07
N PRO A 558 10.95 18.85 -18.80
CA PRO A 558 9.62 19.18 -18.24
C PRO A 558 8.91 18.02 -17.53
N TYR A 559 9.53 16.88 -17.43
CA TYR A 559 9.04 15.65 -16.81
C TYR A 559 9.69 15.33 -15.45
N TYR A 560 10.63 16.14 -14.97
CA TYR A 560 11.48 15.79 -13.84
C TYR A 560 11.06 16.43 -12.51
N LEU A 561 10.58 17.66 -12.56
CA LEU A 561 10.08 18.32 -11.35
C LEU A 561 8.64 17.89 -11.07
N PRO A 562 8.28 17.71 -9.79
CA PRO A 562 6.88 17.63 -9.43
C PRO A 562 6.14 18.77 -10.12
N ARG A 563 5.05 18.49 -10.81
CA ARG A 563 4.22 19.49 -11.54
C ARG A 563 3.92 20.72 -10.70
N PHE A 564 3.99 20.59 -9.41
CA PHE A 564 3.74 21.66 -8.46
C PHE A 564 4.83 22.77 -8.52
N VAL A 565 6.13 22.42 -8.40
CA VAL A 565 7.22 23.41 -8.50
C VAL A 565 7.23 24.04 -9.88
N ASP A 566 7.01 23.24 -10.92
CA ASP A 566 6.95 23.69 -12.29
C ASP A 566 5.70 24.57 -12.55
N ASN A 567 4.56 24.27 -11.92
CA ASN A 567 3.37 25.09 -11.98
C ASN A 567 3.53 26.43 -11.25
N ILE A 568 4.11 26.44 -10.07
CA ILE A 568 4.40 27.71 -9.36
C ILE A 568 5.39 28.54 -10.16
N ARG A 569 6.44 27.94 -10.69
CA ARG A 569 7.43 28.60 -11.50
C ARG A 569 6.83 29.18 -12.79
N ARG A 570 6.02 28.42 -13.53
CA ARG A 570 5.29 28.90 -14.70
C ARG A 570 4.33 30.01 -14.32
N ARG A 571 3.54 29.85 -13.28
CA ARG A 571 2.63 30.88 -12.80
C ARG A 571 3.35 32.16 -12.39
N ILE A 572 4.54 32.06 -11.76
CA ILE A 572 5.35 33.23 -11.43
C ILE A 572 5.91 33.88 -12.69
N ASN A 573 6.31 33.12 -13.71
CA ASN A 573 6.91 33.61 -14.95
C ASN A 573 5.84 34.10 -15.96
N ASP A 574 4.72 33.39 -16.07
CA ASP A 574 3.71 33.64 -17.09
C ASP A 574 2.64 34.64 -16.64
N ASP A 575 2.42 34.83 -15.34
CA ASP A 575 1.49 35.80 -14.77
C ASP A 575 2.19 36.72 -13.76
N PRO A 576 2.61 37.92 -14.18
CA PRO A 576 3.16 38.91 -13.26
C PRO A 576 2.21 39.33 -12.13
N GLY A 577 0.91 39.07 -12.30
CA GLY A 577 -0.15 39.29 -11.30
C GLY A 577 -0.36 38.14 -10.34
N TYR A 578 0.26 36.97 -10.58
CA TYR A 578 0.11 35.79 -9.73
C TYR A 578 0.59 36.08 -8.31
N ARG A 579 -0.30 35.81 -7.37
CA ARG A 579 -0.01 35.91 -5.94
C ARG A 579 0.21 34.51 -5.39
N LEU A 580 1.39 34.30 -4.82
CA LEU A 580 1.67 33.10 -4.04
C LEU A 580 0.75 33.13 -2.81
N THR A 581 -0.08 32.10 -2.64
CA THR A 581 -0.96 31.99 -1.47
C THR A 581 -0.21 31.40 -0.29
N GLY A 582 -0.71 31.58 0.95
CA GLY A 582 -0.20 30.88 2.12
C GLY A 582 -0.32 29.37 1.98
N GLU A 583 -1.35 28.91 1.30
CA GLU A 583 -1.61 27.51 0.96
C GLU A 583 -0.53 26.96 0.00
N ASP A 584 -0.17 27.69 -1.04
CA ASP A 584 0.92 27.32 -1.96
C ASP A 584 2.26 27.20 -1.20
N LEU A 585 2.53 28.10 -0.27
CA LEU A 585 3.75 28.08 0.55
C LEU A 585 3.74 26.93 1.56
N ALA A 586 2.62 26.67 2.24
CA ALA A 586 2.46 25.55 3.14
C ALA A 586 2.66 24.22 2.39
N LEU A 587 2.04 24.07 1.22
CA LEU A 587 2.23 22.92 0.38
C LEU A 587 3.69 22.71 -0.01
N HIS A 588 4.42 23.79 -0.33
CA HIS A 588 5.86 23.74 -0.62
C HIS A 588 6.72 23.27 0.56
N ILE A 589 6.43 23.76 1.75
CA ILE A 589 7.16 23.36 2.95
C ILE A 589 7.02 21.86 3.21
N PHE A 590 5.85 21.30 2.93
CA PHE A 590 5.55 19.90 3.21
C PHE A 590 5.75 18.98 2.01
N THR A 591 5.96 19.52 0.80
CA THR A 591 6.17 18.71 -0.40
C THR A 591 7.57 18.09 -0.39
N GLN A 592 7.63 16.82 -0.73
CA GLN A 592 8.85 16.06 -0.94
C GLN A 592 9.07 15.82 -2.43
N ASN A 593 10.30 15.64 -2.85
CA ASN A 593 10.61 15.33 -4.23
C ASN A 593 10.39 13.84 -4.53
N ALA A 594 9.94 13.55 -5.76
CA ALA A 594 9.62 12.22 -6.23
C ALA A 594 10.87 11.45 -6.68
N SER A 595 11.80 11.15 -5.74
CA SER A 595 12.94 10.30 -6.07
C SER A 595 12.50 8.84 -6.33
N PRO A 596 13.23 8.08 -7.15
CA PRO A 596 12.97 6.66 -7.35
C PRO A 596 12.88 5.88 -6.02
N ALA A 597 13.79 6.20 -5.08
CA ALA A 597 13.80 5.59 -3.76
C ALA A 597 12.54 5.89 -2.95
N ARG A 598 12.05 7.13 -3.00
CA ARG A 598 10.84 7.53 -2.25
C ARG A 598 9.59 6.97 -2.87
N LEU A 599 9.46 7.00 -4.20
CA LEU A 599 8.31 6.40 -4.89
C LEU A 599 8.18 4.91 -4.59
N MET A 600 9.30 4.18 -4.58
CA MET A 600 9.31 2.77 -4.18
C MET A 600 8.85 2.59 -2.73
N ARG A 601 9.27 3.45 -1.81
CA ARG A 601 8.85 3.36 -0.40
C ARG A 601 7.38 3.67 -0.17
N ILE A 602 6.72 4.46 -1.03
CA ILE A 602 5.31 4.81 -0.88
C ILE A 602 4.44 3.55 -0.89
N TRP A 603 4.55 2.74 -1.93
CA TRP A 603 3.73 1.54 -2.02
C TRP A 603 4.19 0.42 -1.06
N GLN A 604 5.49 0.35 -0.75
CA GLN A 604 5.98 -0.56 0.28
C GLN A 604 5.44 -0.20 1.66
N GLU A 605 5.29 1.08 1.96
CA GLU A 605 4.76 1.50 3.25
C GLU A 605 3.26 1.24 3.37
N THR A 606 2.47 1.42 2.31
CA THR A 606 1.06 1.02 2.32
C THR A 606 0.91 -0.50 2.47
N GLU A 607 1.78 -1.29 1.83
CA GLU A 607 1.85 -2.74 2.04
C GLU A 607 2.12 -3.09 3.51
N HIS A 608 3.12 -2.45 4.14
CA HIS A 608 3.43 -2.65 5.56
C HIS A 608 2.28 -2.22 6.49
N VAL A 609 1.54 -1.17 6.14
CA VAL A 609 0.35 -0.76 6.92
C VAL A 609 -0.72 -1.85 6.83
N LEU A 610 -0.98 -2.41 5.66
CA LEU A 610 -1.96 -3.48 5.48
C LEU A 610 -1.51 -4.79 6.16
N GLU A 611 -0.23 -5.15 6.05
CA GLU A 611 0.34 -6.31 6.77
C GLU A 611 0.25 -6.14 8.29
N ALA A 612 0.59 -4.95 8.79
CA ALA A 612 0.46 -4.64 10.22
C ALA A 612 -1.00 -4.73 10.68
N TYR A 613 -1.94 -4.27 9.87
CA TYR A 613 -3.35 -4.38 10.16
C TYR A 613 -3.84 -5.84 10.20
N LEU A 614 -3.46 -6.65 9.21
CA LEU A 614 -3.80 -8.07 9.19
C LEU A 614 -3.21 -8.82 10.40
N SER A 615 -1.94 -8.54 10.75
CA SER A 615 -1.31 -9.09 11.95
C SER A 615 -1.99 -8.63 13.24
N LEU A 616 -2.46 -7.39 13.29
CA LEU A 616 -3.22 -6.87 14.41
C LEU A 616 -4.56 -7.58 14.56
N LEU A 617 -5.26 -7.86 13.47
CA LEU A 617 -6.47 -8.67 13.43
C LEU A 617 -6.23 -10.11 13.96
N GLU A 618 -5.09 -10.69 13.67
CA GLU A 618 -4.71 -12.03 14.13
C GLU A 618 -4.37 -12.06 15.64
N THR A 619 -3.70 -11.03 16.15
CA THR A 619 -3.08 -11.09 17.49
C THR A 619 -3.89 -10.42 18.58
N SER A 620 -4.71 -9.42 18.28
CA SER A 620 -5.35 -8.59 19.30
C SER A 620 -6.71 -9.12 19.81
N GLY A 621 -7.04 -10.36 19.47
CA GLY A 621 -8.23 -11.04 20.01
C GLY A 621 -9.56 -10.43 19.54
N HIS A 622 -9.59 -9.93 18.26
CA HIS A 622 -10.82 -9.52 17.62
C HIS A 622 -11.80 -10.62 17.55
N ALA A 623 -11.34 -11.73 16.96
CA ALA A 623 -12.04 -12.96 16.99
C ALA A 623 -11.63 -13.65 18.26
N ARG A 624 -12.54 -13.88 19.20
CA ARG A 624 -12.30 -14.82 20.28
C ARG A 624 -11.79 -16.09 19.63
N PRO A 625 -10.64 -16.65 20.06
CA PRO A 625 -10.12 -17.86 19.45
C PRO A 625 -11.24 -18.90 19.38
N ALA A 626 -11.64 -19.25 18.17
CA ALA A 626 -12.63 -20.26 17.95
C ALA A 626 -11.98 -21.65 18.05
N GLN A 627 -12.75 -22.67 18.31
CA GLN A 627 -12.23 -24.02 18.51
C GLN A 627 -12.78 -24.96 17.45
N ARG A 628 -11.92 -25.83 16.93
CA ARG A 628 -12.29 -27.01 16.14
C ARG A 628 -12.28 -28.24 17.03
N LEU A 629 -13.18 -29.16 16.77
CA LEU A 629 -13.22 -30.45 17.43
C LEU A 629 -12.83 -31.56 16.45
N ARG A 630 -11.96 -32.46 16.90
CA ARG A 630 -11.69 -33.70 16.21
C ARG A 630 -12.72 -34.73 16.67
N LEU A 631 -13.41 -35.32 15.70
CA LEU A 631 -14.46 -36.31 15.90
C LEU A 631 -13.96 -37.65 15.44
N ARG A 632 -14.07 -38.68 16.27
CA ARG A 632 -13.78 -40.07 15.90
C ARG A 632 -15.08 -40.87 16.01
N LEU A 633 -15.54 -41.41 14.88
CA LEU A 633 -16.65 -42.31 14.84
C LEU A 633 -16.20 -43.71 15.28
N ALA A 634 -17.09 -44.43 15.94
CA ALA A 634 -16.81 -45.79 16.39
C ALA A 634 -16.59 -46.82 15.24
N ALA A 635 -16.95 -46.43 14.01
CA ALA A 635 -16.75 -47.29 12.82
C ALA A 635 -16.20 -46.44 11.64
N PRO A 636 -15.40 -47.05 10.75
CA PRO A 636 -15.01 -46.44 9.50
C PRO A 636 -16.18 -46.00 8.64
N VAL A 637 -15.98 -44.95 7.82
CA VAL A 637 -16.96 -44.50 6.82
C VAL A 637 -16.33 -44.61 5.43
N PRO A 638 -16.20 -45.78 4.85
CA PRO A 638 -15.44 -46.04 3.62
C PRO A 638 -15.92 -45.25 2.41
N THR A 639 -17.19 -44.83 2.42
CA THR A 639 -17.81 -43.99 1.36
C THR A 639 -17.51 -42.53 1.49
N ALA A 640 -16.96 -42.08 2.61
CA ALA A 640 -16.51 -40.69 2.76
C ALA A 640 -15.20 -40.46 1.98
N ARG A 641 -15.08 -39.30 1.40
CA ARG A 641 -13.87 -38.85 0.66
C ARG A 641 -13.10 -37.83 1.47
N ARG A 642 -11.79 -37.99 1.50
CA ARG A 642 -10.87 -37.21 2.35
C ARG A 642 -10.89 -35.68 2.10
N GLU A 643 -11.26 -35.25 0.90
CA GLU A 643 -11.28 -33.84 0.53
C GLU A 643 -12.69 -33.22 0.56
N ARG A 644 -13.69 -33.94 1.10
CA ARG A 644 -15.07 -33.45 1.11
C ARG A 644 -15.55 -33.02 2.48
N THR A 645 -16.37 -31.98 2.48
CA THR A 645 -17.14 -31.54 3.64
C THR A 645 -18.48 -32.26 3.70
N TYR A 646 -18.93 -32.51 4.91
CA TYR A 646 -20.20 -33.18 5.20
C TYR A 646 -20.97 -32.36 6.23
N ARG A 647 -22.28 -32.55 6.26
CA ARG A 647 -23.19 -32.02 7.27
C ARG A 647 -23.55 -33.14 8.25
N ALA A 648 -23.04 -33.03 9.49
CA ALA A 648 -23.34 -33.96 10.55
C ALA A 648 -24.60 -33.52 11.32
N VAL A 649 -25.66 -34.28 11.22
CA VAL A 649 -26.90 -34.03 11.93
C VAL A 649 -26.79 -34.63 13.35
N VAL A 650 -26.83 -33.74 14.34
CA VAL A 650 -26.81 -34.12 15.76
C VAL A 650 -28.15 -33.77 16.40
N PRO A 651 -28.92 -34.78 16.91
CA PRO A 651 -30.23 -34.53 17.48
C PRO A 651 -30.18 -33.53 18.67
N GLY A 652 -31.18 -32.66 18.71
CA GLY A 652 -31.31 -31.66 19.79
C GLY A 652 -30.39 -30.45 19.68
N LEU A 653 -29.46 -30.42 18.72
CA LEU A 653 -28.54 -29.30 18.49
C LEU A 653 -29.16 -28.30 17.49
N ALA A 654 -29.23 -27.02 17.90
CA ALA A 654 -29.68 -25.92 17.04
C ALA A 654 -28.49 -24.97 16.77
N PRO A 655 -28.43 -24.28 15.61
CA PRO A 655 -29.49 -24.11 14.59
C PRO A 655 -29.50 -25.17 13.43
N GLY A 656 -28.81 -26.28 13.53
CA GLY A 656 -28.85 -27.30 12.46
C GLY A 656 -27.58 -28.17 12.44
N PRO A 657 -27.28 -28.81 11.27
CA PRO A 657 -26.15 -29.73 11.18
C PRO A 657 -24.81 -28.98 11.25
N ILE A 658 -23.79 -29.65 11.79
CA ILE A 658 -22.42 -29.19 11.89
C ILE A 658 -21.68 -29.51 10.60
N ALA A 659 -20.93 -28.54 10.05
CA ALA A 659 -20.01 -28.81 8.95
C ALA A 659 -18.77 -29.57 9.47
N VAL A 660 -18.44 -30.68 8.83
CA VAL A 660 -17.28 -31.51 9.18
C VAL A 660 -16.49 -31.88 7.92
N LEU A 661 -15.18 -31.92 8.03
CA LEU A 661 -14.25 -32.36 7.00
C LEU A 661 -13.81 -33.81 7.29
N CYS A 662 -13.83 -34.67 6.29
CA CYS A 662 -13.26 -36.02 6.43
C CYS A 662 -11.74 -35.95 6.40
N VAL A 663 -11.09 -36.32 7.50
CA VAL A 663 -9.63 -36.39 7.64
C VAL A 663 -9.12 -37.79 7.27
N ASP A 664 -9.75 -38.84 7.82
CA ASP A 664 -9.42 -40.23 7.52
C ASP A 664 -10.69 -41.08 7.54
N HIS A 665 -11.15 -41.45 6.34
CA HIS A 665 -12.33 -42.30 6.18
C HIS A 665 -12.18 -43.73 6.71
N GLY A 666 -10.93 -44.27 6.68
CA GLY A 666 -10.60 -45.60 7.17
C GLY A 666 -10.60 -45.69 8.69
N ARG A 667 -10.35 -44.58 9.39
CA ARG A 667 -10.41 -44.45 10.84
C ARG A 667 -11.70 -43.79 11.34
N GLY A 668 -12.55 -43.31 10.44
CA GLY A 668 -13.75 -42.56 10.79
C GLY A 668 -13.42 -41.21 11.47
N GLU A 669 -12.30 -40.57 11.08
CA GLU A 669 -11.87 -39.30 11.67
C GLU A 669 -12.38 -38.12 10.86
N PHE A 670 -13.03 -37.18 11.54
CA PHE A 670 -13.53 -35.92 10.99
C PHE A 670 -13.07 -34.74 11.83
N LEU A 671 -13.00 -33.56 11.22
CA LEU A 671 -12.70 -32.30 11.88
C LEU A 671 -13.86 -31.35 11.68
N THR A 672 -14.33 -30.68 12.75
CA THR A 672 -15.34 -29.64 12.56
C THR A 672 -14.72 -28.46 11.82
N VAL A 673 -15.45 -27.95 10.81
CA VAL A 673 -15.09 -26.80 9.97
C VAL A 673 -16.24 -25.80 9.96
N ASP A 674 -16.75 -25.50 11.17
CA ASP A 674 -17.91 -24.66 11.40
C ASP A 674 -17.67 -23.78 12.62
N SER A 675 -18.28 -22.58 12.66
CA SER A 675 -18.31 -21.76 13.86
C SER A 675 -19.14 -22.45 14.95
N LEU A 676 -18.48 -23.03 15.92
CA LEU A 676 -19.15 -23.75 16.98
C LEU A 676 -19.88 -22.83 17.96
N ALA A 677 -19.54 -21.53 18.00
CA ALA A 677 -20.14 -20.53 18.91
C ALA A 677 -21.65 -20.37 18.72
N LYS A 678 -22.17 -20.57 17.50
CA LYS A 678 -23.59 -20.44 17.17
C LYS A 678 -24.48 -21.55 17.72
N PHE A 679 -23.92 -22.71 18.10
CA PHE A 679 -24.71 -23.88 18.49
C PHE A 679 -25.21 -23.80 19.94
N ARG A 680 -26.45 -24.30 20.12
CA ARG A 680 -27.15 -24.36 21.42
C ARG A 680 -27.80 -25.72 21.60
N LEU A 681 -27.74 -26.24 22.81
CA LEU A 681 -28.42 -27.48 23.22
C LEU A 681 -29.40 -27.15 24.37
N GLY A 682 -30.68 -27.41 24.15
CA GLY A 682 -31.75 -27.09 25.10
C GLY A 682 -32.45 -25.75 24.78
N ILE A 683 -33.41 -25.35 25.66
CA ILE A 683 -34.26 -24.17 25.46
C ILE A 683 -34.10 -23.19 26.65
N GLY A 684 -34.06 -21.90 26.36
CA GLY A 684 -34.04 -20.83 27.36
C GLY A 684 -32.65 -20.54 27.97
N THR A 685 -32.62 -19.88 29.12
CA THR A 685 -31.41 -19.39 29.78
C THR A 685 -30.48 -20.49 30.33
N ARG A 686 -30.94 -21.74 30.39
CA ARG A 686 -30.17 -22.90 30.84
C ARG A 686 -29.60 -23.72 29.67
N ALA A 687 -29.75 -23.29 28.44
CA ALA A 687 -29.22 -23.97 27.27
C ALA A 687 -27.68 -23.92 27.30
N ALA A 688 -27.02 -25.05 27.07
CA ALA A 688 -25.59 -25.07 26.81
C ALA A 688 -25.33 -24.36 25.47
N ARG A 689 -24.24 -23.62 25.39
CA ARG A 689 -23.88 -22.82 24.20
C ARG A 689 -22.47 -23.16 23.72
N GLY A 690 -22.21 -22.93 22.44
CA GLY A 690 -20.90 -23.04 21.84
C GLY A 690 -20.34 -24.49 21.83
N VAL A 691 -19.06 -24.61 22.00
CA VAL A 691 -18.32 -25.89 21.99
C VAL A 691 -18.89 -26.88 22.99
N GLU A 692 -19.27 -26.43 24.18
CA GLU A 692 -19.83 -27.30 25.22
C GLU A 692 -21.20 -27.86 24.83
N ALA A 693 -22.03 -27.08 24.11
CA ALA A 693 -23.28 -27.57 23.57
C ALA A 693 -23.05 -28.69 22.53
N VAL A 694 -22.06 -28.50 21.67
CA VAL A 694 -21.71 -29.47 20.62
C VAL A 694 -21.16 -30.75 21.26
N LYS A 695 -20.22 -30.66 22.22
CA LYS A 695 -19.65 -31.79 22.95
C LYS A 695 -20.74 -32.58 23.70
N ALA A 696 -21.63 -31.86 24.40
CA ALA A 696 -22.73 -32.50 25.14
C ALA A 696 -23.70 -33.22 24.20
N ALA A 697 -24.10 -32.59 23.09
CA ALA A 697 -24.98 -33.20 22.11
C ALA A 697 -24.39 -34.46 21.43
N LEU A 698 -23.10 -34.39 21.06
CA LEU A 698 -22.37 -35.51 20.47
C LEU A 698 -22.24 -36.69 21.44
N ARG A 699 -21.94 -36.41 22.74
CA ARG A 699 -21.88 -37.44 23.78
C ARG A 699 -23.25 -38.10 24.08
N GLN A 700 -24.30 -37.29 24.07
CA GLN A 700 -25.64 -37.76 24.42
C GLN A 700 -26.35 -38.47 23.26
N HIS A 701 -26.22 -37.96 22.03
CA HIS A 701 -27.03 -38.40 20.89
C HIS A 701 -26.21 -38.99 19.73
N GLY A 702 -24.90 -38.73 19.68
CA GLY A 702 -24.08 -39.09 18.53
C GLY A 702 -24.48 -38.36 17.24
N ILE A 703 -23.96 -38.82 16.11
CA ILE A 703 -24.34 -38.33 14.78
C ILE A 703 -25.42 -39.24 14.21
N ALA A 704 -26.61 -38.68 13.97
CA ALA A 704 -27.73 -39.40 13.39
C ALA A 704 -27.60 -39.58 11.87
N GLU A 705 -27.08 -38.60 11.18
CA GLU A 705 -26.94 -38.59 9.73
C GLU A 705 -25.66 -37.79 9.33
N LEU A 706 -24.96 -38.31 8.33
CA LEU A 706 -23.83 -37.61 7.70
C LEU A 706 -24.18 -37.44 6.22
N ARG A 707 -24.31 -36.20 5.79
CA ARG A 707 -24.76 -35.84 4.45
C ARG A 707 -23.65 -35.13 3.71
N ASP A 708 -23.33 -35.58 2.50
CA ASP A 708 -22.40 -34.91 1.59
C ASP A 708 -22.90 -33.50 1.27
N ASP A 709 -22.10 -32.48 1.56
CA ASP A 709 -22.50 -31.07 1.44
C ASP A 709 -22.71 -30.62 -0.02
N LEU A 710 -22.07 -31.32 -0.97
CA LEU A 710 -22.13 -31.01 -2.38
C LEU A 710 -23.29 -31.75 -3.09
N THR A 711 -23.41 -33.06 -2.84
CA THR A 711 -24.38 -33.90 -3.55
C THR A 711 -25.70 -34.09 -2.80
N GLY A 712 -25.72 -33.76 -1.49
CA GLY A 712 -26.83 -34.05 -0.60
C GLY A 712 -27.01 -35.54 -0.24
N ALA A 713 -26.13 -36.41 -0.74
CA ALA A 713 -26.19 -37.84 -0.52
C ALA A 713 -25.94 -38.19 0.95
N VAL A 714 -26.78 -39.04 1.53
CA VAL A 714 -26.62 -39.52 2.90
C VAL A 714 -25.66 -40.70 2.89
N LEU A 715 -24.61 -40.61 3.73
CA LEU A 715 -23.66 -41.70 3.90
C LEU A 715 -24.20 -42.77 4.87
N PRO A 716 -23.95 -44.03 4.60
CA PRO A 716 -24.40 -45.11 5.48
C PRO A 716 -23.60 -45.11 6.79
N LEU A 717 -24.24 -44.79 7.90
CA LEU A 717 -23.70 -44.88 9.27
C LEU A 717 -24.34 -46.02 10.02
N ARG A 718 -23.57 -46.67 10.91
CA ARG A 718 -24.15 -47.53 11.95
C ARG A 718 -24.83 -46.59 12.97
N GLN A 719 -26.15 -46.66 13.06
CA GLN A 719 -26.93 -45.71 13.85
C GLN A 719 -27.17 -46.12 15.28
N PRO A 720 -27.17 -45.12 16.22
CA PRO A 720 -26.50 -43.81 16.07
C PRO A 720 -24.99 -43.98 16.07
N ALA A 721 -24.29 -43.18 15.27
CA ALA A 721 -22.83 -43.20 15.27
C ALA A 721 -22.32 -42.59 16.58
N ALA A 722 -21.80 -43.41 17.47
CA ALA A 722 -21.13 -42.95 18.69
C ALA A 722 -19.87 -42.14 18.30
N VAL A 723 -19.68 -41.00 18.94
CA VAL A 723 -18.58 -40.07 18.66
C VAL A 723 -17.72 -39.91 19.90
N GLN A 724 -16.42 -40.09 19.75
CA GLN A 724 -15.45 -39.68 20.77
C GLN A 724 -14.94 -38.28 20.43
N THR A 725 -14.97 -37.39 21.40
CA THR A 725 -14.35 -36.08 21.35
C THR A 725 -13.28 -36.05 22.43
N ASP A 726 -12.02 -35.98 22.04
CA ASP A 726 -10.92 -35.82 22.99
C ASP A 726 -10.86 -34.34 23.44
N ASP A 727 -10.85 -34.09 24.78
CA ASP A 727 -10.82 -32.72 25.29
C ASP A 727 -9.46 -32.04 25.05
N ASP A 728 -8.38 -32.82 24.88
CA ASP A 728 -7.03 -32.32 24.55
C ASP A 728 -6.80 -32.01 23.05
N ASP A 729 -7.71 -32.41 22.16
CA ASP A 729 -7.60 -32.25 20.71
C ASP A 729 -8.35 -31.04 20.15
N ALA A 730 -8.78 -30.09 21.00
CA ALA A 730 -9.42 -28.86 20.53
C ALA A 730 -8.37 -27.91 19.93
N GLU A 731 -8.36 -27.77 18.60
CA GLU A 731 -7.48 -26.81 17.88
C GLU A 731 -8.11 -25.40 17.94
N THR A 732 -7.35 -24.42 18.38
CA THR A 732 -7.77 -23.02 18.31
C THR A 732 -7.45 -22.43 16.94
N TYR A 733 -8.34 -21.59 16.41
CA TYR A 733 -8.13 -20.88 15.16
C TYR A 733 -8.70 -19.46 15.23
N ILE A 734 -8.25 -18.60 14.31
CA ILE A 734 -8.76 -17.25 14.15
C ILE A 734 -9.78 -17.26 13.01
N PRO A 735 -11.05 -16.88 13.26
CA PRO A 735 -12.11 -16.91 12.26
C PRO A 735 -11.99 -15.75 11.28
N MET A 736 -10.94 -15.77 10.47
CA MET A 736 -10.61 -14.76 9.48
C MET A 736 -10.06 -15.41 8.22
N ILE A 737 -10.43 -14.92 7.04
CA ILE A 737 -9.87 -15.35 5.75
C ILE A 737 -9.43 -14.12 4.96
N VAL A 738 -8.15 -14.01 4.68
CA VAL A 738 -7.61 -12.99 3.76
C VAL A 738 -7.81 -13.50 2.33
N LEU A 739 -8.77 -12.92 1.60
CA LEU A 739 -9.10 -13.34 0.23
C LEU A 739 -8.12 -12.78 -0.80
N ALA A 740 -7.72 -11.53 -0.63
CA ALA A 740 -6.75 -10.87 -1.50
C ALA A 740 -5.96 -9.84 -0.70
N GLN A 741 -4.67 -9.71 -1.04
CA GLN A 741 -3.79 -8.69 -0.50
C GLN A 741 -2.88 -8.19 -1.61
N SER A 742 -2.72 -6.88 -1.69
CA SER A 742 -1.81 -6.17 -2.58
C SER A 742 -1.21 -4.97 -1.84
N PRO A 743 -0.17 -4.33 -2.37
CA PRO A 743 0.38 -3.13 -1.74
C PRO A 743 -0.62 -1.99 -1.56
N VAL A 744 -1.66 -1.94 -2.39
CA VAL A 744 -2.66 -0.85 -2.38
C VAL A 744 -3.97 -1.23 -1.69
N GLY A 745 -4.22 -2.50 -1.38
CA GLY A 745 -5.47 -2.89 -0.73
C GLY A 745 -5.55 -4.36 -0.34
N CYS A 746 -6.55 -4.68 0.45
CA CYS A 746 -6.85 -6.05 0.84
C CYS A 746 -8.36 -6.31 1.01
N GLN A 747 -8.70 -7.58 1.01
CA GLN A 747 -10.05 -8.11 1.20
C GLN A 747 -10.00 -9.19 2.28
N VAL A 748 -10.81 -9.02 3.33
CA VAL A 748 -10.82 -9.92 4.48
C VAL A 748 -12.23 -10.30 4.85
N LEU A 749 -12.50 -11.60 5.01
CA LEU A 749 -13.73 -12.10 5.62
C LEU A 749 -13.55 -12.18 7.13
N LEU A 750 -14.52 -11.64 7.85
CA LEU A 750 -14.58 -11.59 9.31
C LEU A 750 -15.99 -12.00 9.80
N PRO A 751 -16.16 -12.43 11.05
CA PRO A 751 -17.48 -12.45 11.69
C PRO A 751 -18.08 -11.05 11.69
N ALA A 752 -19.36 -10.91 11.33
CA ALA A 752 -19.99 -9.59 11.22
C ALA A 752 -19.97 -8.82 12.56
N ALA A 753 -20.08 -9.53 13.69
CA ALA A 753 -20.02 -8.95 15.02
C ALA A 753 -18.65 -8.36 15.42
N ASP A 754 -17.58 -8.80 14.76
CA ASP A 754 -16.21 -8.34 15.07
C ASP A 754 -15.81 -7.08 14.28
N VAL A 755 -16.60 -6.69 13.28
CA VAL A 755 -16.30 -5.58 12.37
C VAL A 755 -16.14 -4.23 13.08
N PRO A 756 -16.99 -3.83 14.03
CA PRO A 756 -16.83 -2.53 14.70
C PRO A 756 -15.44 -2.37 15.34
N ARG A 757 -14.98 -3.39 16.02
CA ARG A 757 -13.66 -3.41 16.66
C ARG A 757 -12.53 -3.42 15.62
N ALA A 758 -12.70 -4.20 14.55
CA ALA A 758 -11.75 -4.21 13.45
C ALA A 758 -11.60 -2.84 12.79
N LEU A 759 -12.70 -2.10 12.62
CA LEU A 759 -12.70 -0.74 12.08
C LEU A 759 -12.05 0.27 13.05
N GLU A 760 -12.29 0.19 14.36
CA GLU A 760 -11.62 1.07 15.33
C GLU A 760 -10.11 0.91 15.26
N GLN A 761 -9.61 -0.30 15.18
CA GLN A 761 -8.18 -0.56 15.09
C GLN A 761 -7.59 -0.19 13.74
N LEU A 762 -8.37 -0.34 12.65
CA LEU A 762 -7.94 0.20 11.35
C LEU A 762 -7.74 1.71 11.42
N LEU A 763 -8.67 2.42 12.05
CA LEU A 763 -8.55 3.87 12.24
C LEU A 763 -7.35 4.24 13.11
N ASP A 764 -7.15 3.55 14.23
CA ASP A 764 -6.01 3.80 15.12
C ASP A 764 -4.69 3.65 14.37
N LEU A 765 -4.52 2.55 13.64
CA LEU A 765 -3.33 2.28 12.85
C LEU A 765 -3.16 3.27 11.69
N TYR A 766 -4.24 3.60 10.97
CA TYR A 766 -4.23 4.57 9.89
C TYR A 766 -3.83 5.97 10.39
N GLU A 767 -4.39 6.40 11.51
CA GLU A 767 -4.06 7.69 12.14
C GLU A 767 -2.61 7.73 12.62
N GLU A 768 -2.13 6.64 13.23
CA GLU A 768 -0.74 6.52 13.64
C GLU A 768 0.22 6.61 12.45
N ARG A 769 -0.03 5.84 11.40
CA ARG A 769 0.90 5.67 10.28
C ARG A 769 0.76 6.74 9.20
N CYS A 770 -0.44 7.22 8.94
CA CYS A 770 -0.77 8.13 7.82
C CYS A 770 -1.34 9.48 8.27
N GLY A 771 -1.56 9.70 9.57
CA GLY A 771 -2.20 10.93 10.08
C GLY A 771 -1.41 12.21 9.83
N LYS A 772 -0.12 12.11 9.50
CA LYS A 772 0.76 13.26 9.23
C LYS A 772 0.86 13.64 7.75
N VAL A 773 0.03 13.05 6.91
CA VAL A 773 -0.08 13.42 5.51
C VAL A 773 -0.94 14.67 5.38
N GLN A 774 -0.38 15.72 4.78
CA GLN A 774 -1.17 16.91 4.45
C GLN A 774 -2.22 16.56 3.39
N GLY A 775 -3.45 17.00 3.58
CA GLY A 775 -4.56 16.69 2.68
C GLY A 775 -5.02 15.23 2.76
N LYS A 776 -4.52 14.47 3.72
CA LYS A 776 -4.77 13.04 3.99
C LYS A 776 -4.31 12.09 2.88
N LEU A 777 -3.98 10.87 3.25
CA LEU A 777 -3.78 9.76 2.31
C LEU A 777 -5.12 9.04 2.13
N PRO A 778 -5.72 9.03 0.93
CA PRO A 778 -7.03 8.43 0.75
C PRO A 778 -6.99 6.91 1.02
N LEU A 779 -7.72 6.47 2.03
CA LEU A 779 -8.00 5.07 2.33
C LEU A 779 -9.50 4.85 2.23
N HIS A 780 -9.94 4.11 1.22
CA HIS A 780 -11.33 3.75 1.03
C HIS A 780 -11.61 2.41 1.70
N VAL A 781 -12.69 2.37 2.48
CA VAL A 781 -13.07 1.19 3.27
C VAL A 781 -14.53 0.86 3.00
N GLY A 782 -14.79 -0.38 2.63
CA GLY A 782 -16.13 -0.92 2.44
C GLY A 782 -16.38 -2.12 3.34
N VAL A 783 -17.60 -2.22 3.88
CA VAL A 783 -18.02 -3.37 4.66
C VAL A 783 -19.33 -3.93 4.08
N LEU A 784 -19.31 -5.18 3.72
CA LEU A 784 -20.49 -5.90 3.23
C LEU A 784 -20.85 -7.02 4.19
N VAL A 785 -21.96 -6.90 4.87
CA VAL A 785 -22.47 -7.92 5.78
C VAL A 785 -23.49 -8.79 5.03
N SER A 786 -23.41 -10.09 5.18
CA SER A 786 -24.35 -11.02 4.58
C SER A 786 -24.50 -12.29 5.42
N ASN A 787 -25.55 -13.08 5.10
CA ASN A 787 -25.61 -14.44 5.61
C ASN A 787 -24.46 -15.27 5.01
N ARG A 788 -23.83 -16.15 5.80
CA ARG A 788 -22.70 -17.00 5.36
C ARG A 788 -22.97 -17.84 4.10
N ARG A 789 -24.25 -18.09 3.76
CA ARG A 789 -24.66 -18.81 2.55
C ARG A 789 -24.81 -17.91 1.32
N PHE A 790 -24.61 -16.61 1.49
CA PHE A 790 -24.62 -15.69 0.37
C PHE A 790 -23.48 -16.03 -0.60
N PRO A 791 -23.66 -15.97 -1.92
CA PRO A 791 -22.63 -16.31 -2.87
C PRO A 791 -21.38 -15.42 -2.72
N LEU A 792 -20.22 -16.03 -2.47
CA LEU A 792 -18.97 -15.28 -2.21
C LEU A 792 -18.60 -14.37 -3.38
N TYR A 793 -18.77 -14.83 -4.62
CA TYR A 793 -18.47 -14.02 -5.81
C TYR A 793 -19.32 -12.74 -5.89
N ALA A 794 -20.59 -12.83 -5.48
CA ALA A 794 -21.47 -11.65 -5.47
C ALA A 794 -21.09 -10.67 -4.35
N LEU A 795 -20.64 -11.20 -3.21
CA LEU A 795 -20.13 -10.40 -2.10
C LEU A 795 -18.86 -9.63 -2.51
N VAL A 796 -17.91 -10.30 -3.17
CA VAL A 796 -16.66 -9.72 -3.67
C VAL A 796 -16.94 -8.65 -4.74
N GLU A 797 -17.82 -8.93 -5.70
CA GLU A 797 -18.20 -7.95 -6.72
C GLU A 797 -18.88 -6.72 -6.14
N ALA A 798 -19.76 -6.88 -5.16
CA ALA A 798 -20.38 -5.76 -4.46
C ALA A 798 -19.32 -4.91 -3.71
N GLY A 799 -18.28 -5.54 -3.14
CA GLY A 799 -17.16 -4.84 -2.52
C GLY A 799 -16.39 -3.94 -3.49
N HIS A 800 -16.15 -4.41 -4.72
CA HIS A 800 -15.54 -3.58 -5.77
C HIS A 800 -16.40 -2.39 -6.14
N ARG A 801 -17.68 -2.62 -6.40
CA ARG A 801 -18.61 -1.54 -6.74
C ARG A 801 -18.70 -0.48 -5.66
N MET A 802 -18.59 -0.89 -4.40
CA MET A 802 -18.58 0.05 -3.27
C MET A 802 -17.33 0.93 -3.28
N LEU A 803 -16.15 0.36 -3.58
CA LEU A 803 -14.89 1.12 -3.64
C LEU A 803 -14.74 1.94 -4.94
N ASP A 804 -15.38 1.53 -6.02
CA ASP A 804 -15.33 2.21 -7.33
C ASP A 804 -16.46 3.23 -7.52
N HIS A 805 -17.17 3.56 -6.44
CA HIS A 805 -18.22 4.56 -6.48
C HIS A 805 -17.66 5.93 -6.92
N PRO A 806 -18.28 6.63 -7.89
CA PRO A 806 -17.77 7.92 -8.38
C PRO A 806 -17.65 9.01 -7.31
N ALA A 807 -18.49 8.98 -6.27
CA ALA A 807 -18.36 9.88 -5.12
C ALA A 807 -17.12 9.59 -4.25
N VAL A 808 -16.51 8.42 -4.41
CA VAL A 808 -15.24 8.00 -3.78
C VAL A 808 -14.03 8.52 -4.59
N GLY A 809 -14.26 9.13 -5.74
CA GLY A 809 -13.19 9.63 -6.60
C GLY A 809 -12.64 11.00 -6.20
N ASP A 810 -12.15 11.72 -7.18
CA ASP A 810 -11.32 12.95 -7.12
C ASP A 810 -11.88 14.16 -6.36
N GLY A 811 -12.98 14.03 -5.62
CA GLY A 811 -13.60 15.09 -4.86
C GLY A 811 -12.70 15.64 -3.76
N MET A 812 -12.16 16.84 -3.97
CA MET A 812 -11.53 17.60 -2.89
C MET A 812 -12.62 18.24 -2.03
N VAL A 813 -12.55 18.00 -0.73
CA VAL A 813 -13.47 18.59 0.25
C VAL A 813 -12.74 19.66 1.05
N GLN A 814 -13.37 20.82 1.24
CA GLN A 814 -12.86 21.83 2.17
C GLN A 814 -13.36 21.51 3.58
N GLU A 815 -12.48 21.04 4.42
CA GLU A 815 -12.77 20.86 5.85
C GLU A 815 -11.69 21.53 6.69
N ARG A 816 -11.99 21.79 7.97
CA ARG A 816 -10.99 22.14 8.96
C ARG A 816 -10.07 20.94 9.11
N TRP A 817 -8.90 21.06 8.55
CA TRP A 817 -7.92 19.97 8.64
C TRP A 817 -7.43 19.76 10.07
N TRP A 818 -7.38 20.85 10.82
CA TRP A 818 -7.00 20.84 12.22
C TRP A 818 -8.09 21.51 13.05
N GLN A 819 -8.92 20.69 13.66
CA GLN A 819 -9.69 21.18 14.78
C GLN A 819 -8.73 21.30 15.97
N PRO A 820 -8.57 22.48 16.59
CA PRO A 820 -7.92 22.54 17.88
C PRO A 820 -8.66 21.59 18.80
N ALA A 821 -7.93 20.64 19.39
CA ALA A 821 -8.52 19.81 20.42
C ALA A 821 -9.12 20.73 21.48
N PRO A 822 -10.34 20.46 21.98
CA PRO A 822 -10.88 21.17 23.10
C PRO A 822 -9.85 21.14 24.22
N SER A 823 -9.70 22.27 24.92
CA SER A 823 -8.64 22.50 25.89
C SER A 823 -8.36 21.28 26.77
N GLY A 824 -7.20 20.62 26.56
CA GLY A 824 -6.68 19.56 27.41
C GLY A 824 -6.73 18.14 26.86
N GLN A 825 -7.38 17.85 25.74
CA GLN A 825 -7.31 16.55 25.07
C GLN A 825 -6.65 16.71 23.71
N GLN A 826 -5.55 16.00 23.49
CA GLN A 826 -4.98 15.85 22.15
C GLN A 826 -5.90 14.89 21.38
N ASP A 827 -6.58 15.39 20.35
CA ASP A 827 -7.14 14.51 19.32
C ASP A 827 -5.96 13.87 18.57
N PRO A 828 -5.75 12.55 18.63
CA PRO A 828 -4.61 11.91 17.99
C PRO A 828 -4.57 12.11 16.48
N PHE A 829 -5.70 12.39 15.83
CA PHE A 829 -5.77 12.69 14.41
C PHE A 829 -5.30 14.10 14.06
N PHE A 830 -5.59 15.04 14.94
CA PHE A 830 -5.24 16.44 14.82
C PHE A 830 -4.25 16.89 15.90
N ALA A 831 -3.67 15.92 16.63
CA ALA A 831 -2.66 16.22 17.60
C ALA A 831 -1.71 17.23 16.97
N SER A 832 -1.58 18.37 17.63
CA SER A 832 -0.55 19.33 17.30
C SER A 832 0.68 18.51 17.03
N TYR A 833 1.06 18.45 15.77
CA TYR A 833 2.31 17.81 15.40
C TYR A 833 3.34 18.51 16.27
N PRO A 834 3.89 17.89 17.31
CA PRO A 834 4.99 18.48 18.00
C PRO A 834 6.13 18.40 17.01
N ILE A 835 6.32 19.48 16.27
CA ILE A 835 7.62 19.80 15.75
C ILE A 835 8.42 20.19 16.99
N THR A 836 8.61 19.24 17.84
CA THR A 836 9.57 19.31 18.91
C THR A 836 10.84 18.68 18.36
N ALA A 837 11.57 19.44 17.60
CA ALA A 837 12.96 19.50 17.99
C ALA A 837 12.96 19.95 19.46
N PRO A 838 13.71 19.31 20.37
CA PRO A 838 13.85 19.79 21.72
C PRO A 838 14.49 21.17 21.64
N GLY A 839 13.69 22.24 21.77
CA GLY A 839 14.12 23.62 21.67
C GLY A 839 12.93 24.57 21.67
N PRO A 840 13.11 25.81 22.11
CA PRO A 840 12.04 26.80 22.28
C PRO A 840 11.43 27.30 20.95
N THR A 841 11.71 26.68 19.82
CA THR A 841 11.36 27.15 18.47
C THR A 841 10.40 26.22 17.71
N GLY A 842 9.60 25.41 18.43
CA GLY A 842 8.59 24.56 17.81
C GLY A 842 7.52 25.38 17.11
N PHE A 843 7.41 25.18 15.80
CA PHE A 843 6.33 25.70 14.99
C PHE A 843 5.10 24.82 15.17
N ARG A 844 3.97 25.43 15.50
CA ARG A 844 2.69 24.71 15.58
C ARG A 844 1.99 24.78 14.23
N LEU A 845 1.42 23.69 13.79
CA LEU A 845 0.57 23.64 12.60
C LEU A 845 -0.65 24.57 12.72
N THR A 846 -1.12 24.84 13.94
CA THR A 846 -2.09 25.89 14.25
C THR A 846 -1.65 27.27 13.74
N ASP A 847 -0.36 27.51 13.63
CA ASP A 847 0.15 28.79 13.17
C ASP A 847 0.09 28.88 11.62
N LEU A 848 0.15 27.76 10.91
CA LEU A 848 -0.15 27.70 9.46
C LEU A 848 -1.66 27.80 9.18
N ALA A 849 -2.49 27.19 10.01
CA ALA A 849 -3.95 27.29 9.89
C ALA A 849 -4.44 28.74 10.05
N ALA A 850 -3.75 29.54 10.89
CA ALA A 850 -4.03 30.97 11.03
C ALA A 850 -3.68 31.78 9.76
N MET A 851 -2.96 31.21 8.80
CA MET A 851 -2.64 31.86 7.51
C MET A 851 -3.77 31.78 6.49
N ASP A 852 -4.68 30.83 6.62
CA ASP A 852 -5.92 30.83 5.86
C ASP A 852 -7.01 31.57 6.65
N SER A 853 -7.54 32.67 6.08
CA SER A 853 -8.65 33.43 6.67
C SER A 853 -9.94 32.61 6.92
N ARG A 854 -9.96 31.36 6.50
CA ARG A 854 -11.10 30.44 6.63
C ARG A 854 -10.85 29.22 7.53
N ASP A 855 -9.63 29.03 8.05
CA ASP A 855 -9.25 27.82 8.83
C ASP A 855 -9.58 26.48 8.14
N ARG A 856 -9.56 26.44 6.81
CA ARG A 856 -9.96 25.27 6.01
C ARG A 856 -8.91 24.93 4.99
N PHE A 857 -8.66 23.64 4.86
CA PHE A 857 -7.76 23.07 3.86
C PHE A 857 -8.53 22.18 2.91
N TRP A 858 -8.01 22.05 1.70
CA TRP A 858 -8.48 21.04 0.76
C TRP A 858 -7.95 19.67 1.18
N LEU A 859 -8.89 18.73 1.36
CA LEU A 859 -8.59 17.33 1.68
C LEU A 859 -9.03 16.45 0.53
N THR A 860 -8.30 15.36 0.29
CA THR A 860 -8.79 14.22 -0.47
C THR A 860 -9.16 13.14 0.54
N PRO A 861 -10.40 13.06 1.00
CA PRO A 861 -10.78 12.12 2.04
C PRO A 861 -10.74 10.69 1.53
N GLY A 862 -10.37 9.75 2.41
CA GLY A 862 -10.82 8.38 2.28
C GLY A 862 -12.31 8.31 2.58
N TYR A 863 -12.98 7.29 2.06
CA TYR A 863 -14.41 7.09 2.27
C TYR A 863 -14.71 5.76 2.94
N PHE A 864 -15.76 5.74 3.73
CA PHE A 864 -16.32 4.55 4.35
C PHE A 864 -17.74 4.32 3.86
N ASP A 865 -18.06 3.09 3.49
CA ASP A 865 -19.43 2.67 3.20
C ASP A 865 -19.69 1.27 3.73
N VAL A 866 -20.97 0.95 3.96
CA VAL A 866 -21.40 -0.33 4.51
C VAL A 866 -22.75 -0.73 3.94
N ASP A 867 -22.97 -2.03 3.72
CA ASP A 867 -24.27 -2.55 3.34
C ASP A 867 -24.54 -3.95 3.91
N PHE A 868 -25.83 -4.28 3.99
CA PHE A 868 -26.28 -5.61 4.33
C PHE A 868 -26.93 -6.26 3.11
N LEU A 869 -26.28 -7.30 2.57
CA LEU A 869 -26.78 -8.04 1.42
C LEU A 869 -27.63 -9.23 1.85
N SER A 870 -28.92 -9.20 1.55
CA SER A 870 -29.84 -10.31 1.83
C SER A 870 -30.12 -11.14 0.58
N SER A 871 -30.59 -12.38 0.76
CA SER A 871 -30.97 -13.28 -0.33
C SER A 871 -32.20 -12.80 -1.12
N THR A 872 -32.93 -11.83 -0.59
CA THR A 872 -34.12 -11.24 -1.22
C THR A 872 -33.82 -9.91 -1.90
N ALA A 873 -32.65 -9.31 -1.68
CA ALA A 873 -32.23 -8.12 -2.37
C ALA A 873 -31.86 -8.43 -3.83
N ASP A 874 -31.95 -7.42 -4.68
CA ASP A 874 -31.41 -7.52 -6.03
C ASP A 874 -29.95 -7.99 -5.97
N ARG A 875 -29.74 -9.22 -6.42
CA ARG A 875 -28.45 -9.94 -6.31
C ARG A 875 -27.30 -9.25 -7.03
N HIS A 876 -27.57 -8.21 -7.79
CA HIS A 876 -26.62 -7.64 -8.75
C HIS A 876 -26.16 -6.24 -8.42
N GLY A 877 -26.49 -5.69 -7.27
CA GLY A 877 -25.92 -4.41 -7.02
C GLY A 877 -26.45 -3.61 -5.86
N LEU A 878 -25.56 -2.83 -5.39
CA LEU A 878 -25.86 -1.62 -4.66
C LEU A 878 -26.70 -0.75 -5.60
N ALA A 879 -27.94 -0.45 -5.21
CA ALA A 879 -28.77 0.48 -5.95
C ALA A 879 -28.21 1.89 -5.75
N TYR A 880 -27.95 2.60 -6.86
CA TYR A 880 -27.54 3.99 -6.83
C TYR A 880 -28.66 4.86 -7.43
N GLU A 881 -29.06 5.89 -6.71
CA GLU A 881 -29.77 7.01 -7.30
C GLU A 881 -28.74 7.93 -7.98
N THR A 882 -29.21 8.79 -8.88
CA THR A 882 -28.37 9.80 -9.51
C THR A 882 -28.67 11.17 -8.92
N ASP A 883 -27.61 11.97 -8.70
CA ASP A 883 -27.75 13.39 -8.35
C ASP A 883 -28.24 14.20 -9.54
N ALA A 884 -28.45 15.50 -9.33
CA ALA A 884 -28.90 16.41 -10.39
C ALA A 884 -27.90 16.55 -11.56
N GLN A 885 -26.67 16.11 -11.39
CA GLN A 885 -25.60 16.10 -12.37
C GLN A 885 -25.44 14.73 -13.05
N GLY A 886 -26.27 13.73 -12.67
CA GLY A 886 -26.23 12.37 -13.23
C GLY A 886 -25.18 11.46 -12.61
N HIS A 887 -24.50 11.86 -11.51
CA HIS A 887 -23.58 11.00 -10.80
C HIS A 887 -24.36 10.02 -9.92
N PRO A 888 -24.00 8.74 -9.90
CA PRO A 888 -24.65 7.79 -9.03
C PRO A 888 -24.39 8.11 -7.55
N ILE A 889 -25.48 8.24 -6.79
CA ILE A 889 -25.47 8.33 -5.34
C ILE A 889 -26.11 7.07 -4.79
N ARG A 890 -25.53 6.53 -3.73
CA ARG A 890 -26.15 5.43 -3.01
C ARG A 890 -27.20 6.02 -2.07
N PRO A 891 -28.48 5.64 -2.20
CA PRO A 891 -29.46 6.06 -1.23
C PRO A 891 -29.12 5.46 0.13
N SER A 892 -29.09 6.27 1.16
CA SER A 892 -29.23 5.77 2.53
C SER A 892 -30.62 5.15 2.65
N VAL A 893 -30.70 3.88 2.96
CA VAL A 893 -31.91 3.07 2.86
C VAL A 893 -33.04 3.60 3.74
N ALA A 894 -32.75 4.37 4.78
CA ALA A 894 -33.72 4.74 5.79
C ALA A 894 -34.18 6.20 5.76
N TYR A 895 -33.43 7.19 5.19
CA TYR A 895 -33.65 8.58 5.65
C TYR A 895 -33.50 9.65 4.56
N GLY A 896 -34.32 9.60 3.53
CA GLY A 896 -34.55 10.61 2.47
C GLY A 896 -33.61 11.79 2.30
N ALA A 897 -33.65 12.77 3.15
CA ALA A 897 -32.95 14.06 2.97
C ALA A 897 -31.57 14.15 3.63
N LEU A 898 -31.26 13.32 4.61
CA LEU A 898 -29.99 13.28 5.34
C LEU A 898 -29.25 11.98 5.00
N ARG A 899 -28.35 12.04 4.01
CA ARG A 899 -27.67 10.86 3.47
C ARG A 899 -26.15 11.02 3.62
N PRO A 900 -25.54 10.52 4.69
CA PRO A 900 -24.10 10.68 4.91
C PRO A 900 -23.22 9.72 4.09
N ARG A 901 -23.78 8.71 3.42
CA ARG A 901 -23.01 7.69 2.68
C ARG A 901 -22.76 8.04 1.21
N PRO A 902 -21.55 7.77 0.67
CA PRO A 902 -20.37 7.31 1.40
C PRO A 902 -19.87 8.37 2.38
N LEU A 903 -19.47 7.92 3.58
CA LEU A 903 -19.02 8.78 4.66
C LEU A 903 -17.51 9.04 4.56
N PRO A 904 -17.01 10.28 4.71
CA PRO A 904 -15.57 10.49 4.89
C PRO A 904 -15.03 9.66 6.05
N LEU A 905 -13.95 8.91 5.79
CA LEU A 905 -13.41 7.90 6.72
C LEU A 905 -13.18 8.45 8.14
N HIS A 906 -12.68 9.67 8.25
CA HIS A 906 -12.41 10.31 9.54
C HIS A 906 -13.68 10.57 10.37
N ARG A 907 -14.86 10.64 9.77
CA ARG A 907 -16.14 10.77 10.47
C ARG A 907 -16.59 9.48 11.14
N LEU A 908 -16.00 8.35 10.82
CA LEU A 908 -16.28 7.07 11.47
C LEU A 908 -16.00 7.13 12.98
N ARG A 909 -15.03 7.94 13.43
CA ARG A 909 -14.80 8.23 14.87
C ARG A 909 -16.03 8.84 15.56
N ILE A 910 -16.76 9.67 14.87
CA ILE A 910 -18.00 10.27 15.40
C ILE A 910 -19.04 9.17 15.59
N LEU A 911 -19.20 8.24 14.64
CA LEU A 911 -20.13 7.11 14.77
C LEU A 911 -19.80 6.23 15.96
N PHE A 912 -18.53 5.92 16.23
CA PHE A 912 -18.13 5.16 17.41
C PHE A 912 -18.37 5.92 18.72
N ARG A 913 -18.14 7.24 18.75
CA ARG A 913 -18.48 8.08 19.90
C ARG A 913 -19.99 8.06 20.16
N LEU A 914 -20.80 8.22 19.12
CA LEU A 914 -22.25 8.15 19.19
C LEU A 914 -22.73 6.78 19.66
N HIS A 915 -22.15 5.71 19.14
CA HIS A 915 -22.42 4.33 19.58
C HIS A 915 -22.24 4.21 21.09
N ARG A 916 -21.08 4.58 21.63
CA ARG A 916 -20.84 4.56 23.08
C ARG A 916 -21.87 5.40 23.85
N LEU A 917 -22.15 6.64 23.41
CA LEU A 917 -23.11 7.52 24.06
C LEU A 917 -24.53 6.96 24.05
N LEU A 918 -24.95 6.32 22.96
CA LEU A 918 -26.30 5.79 22.80
C LEU A 918 -26.47 4.43 23.49
N PHE A 919 -25.50 3.54 23.36
CA PHE A 919 -25.64 2.17 23.85
C PHE A 919 -25.32 2.04 25.35
N ASP A 920 -24.40 2.85 25.88
CA ASP A 920 -24.14 2.88 27.34
C ASP A 920 -25.23 3.60 28.14
N GLN A 921 -25.91 4.56 27.51
CA GLN A 921 -26.88 5.41 28.22
C GLN A 921 -28.34 5.00 27.99
N LEU A 922 -28.67 4.35 26.89
CA LEU A 922 -30.05 4.06 26.48
C LEU A 922 -30.29 2.56 26.36
N GLY A 923 -31.40 2.09 26.94
CA GLY A 923 -31.86 0.71 26.69
C GLY A 923 -32.41 0.54 25.26
N THR A 924 -32.52 -0.72 24.80
CA THR A 924 -32.97 -1.07 23.45
C THR A 924 -34.29 -0.39 23.05
N ALA A 925 -35.31 -0.39 23.95
CA ALA A 925 -36.58 0.27 23.67
C ALA A 925 -36.47 1.79 23.50
N GLN A 926 -35.56 2.43 24.23
CA GLN A 926 -35.32 3.88 24.13
C GLN A 926 -34.60 4.21 22.81
N ARG A 927 -33.65 3.38 22.39
CA ARG A 927 -32.97 3.54 21.08
C ARG A 927 -33.95 3.40 19.94
N HIS A 928 -34.81 2.38 19.93
CA HIS A 928 -35.85 2.23 18.91
C HIS A 928 -36.85 3.37 18.90
N GLN A 929 -37.24 3.90 20.08
CA GLN A 929 -38.10 5.09 20.19
C GLN A 929 -37.42 6.31 19.56
N LEU A 930 -36.13 6.53 19.83
CA LEU A 930 -35.35 7.61 19.27
C LEU A 930 -35.27 7.51 17.74
N GLU A 931 -34.87 6.34 17.23
CA GLU A 931 -34.78 6.04 15.82
C GLU A 931 -36.11 6.26 15.10
N SER A 932 -37.20 5.64 15.58
CA SER A 932 -38.51 5.74 14.96
C SER A 932 -39.04 7.19 14.96
N ALA A 933 -38.85 7.93 16.05
CA ALA A 933 -39.33 9.31 16.14
C ALA A 933 -38.61 10.23 15.14
N LEU A 934 -37.28 10.09 15.02
CA LEU A 934 -36.48 10.89 14.10
C LEU A 934 -36.74 10.50 12.63
N ALA A 935 -36.77 9.20 12.30
CA ALA A 935 -36.99 8.69 10.95
C ALA A 935 -38.38 9.08 10.43
N THR A 936 -39.44 8.88 11.25
CA THR A 936 -40.81 9.24 10.87
C THR A 936 -40.93 10.71 10.50
N LYS A 937 -40.30 11.61 11.28
CA LYS A 937 -40.36 13.05 10.99
C LYS A 937 -39.56 13.46 9.76
N LEU A 938 -38.42 12.81 9.53
CA LEU A 938 -37.68 13.04 8.28
C LEU A 938 -38.47 12.62 7.05
N ASP A 939 -39.17 11.48 7.11
CA ASP A 939 -40.04 11.03 6.01
C ASP A 939 -41.23 11.96 5.80
N GLU A 940 -41.92 12.38 6.87
CA GLU A 940 -43.04 13.33 6.81
C GLU A 940 -42.62 14.68 6.17
N TRP A 941 -41.41 15.13 6.45
CA TRP A 941 -40.90 16.43 5.99
C TRP A 941 -39.97 16.36 4.77
N ALA A 942 -39.76 15.19 4.20
CA ALA A 942 -38.87 15.01 3.06
C ALA A 942 -39.20 15.92 1.88
N SER A 943 -40.51 16.17 1.63
CA SER A 943 -40.97 17.04 0.56
C SER A 943 -40.66 18.54 0.76
N LEU A 944 -40.31 18.95 1.97
CA LEU A 944 -39.97 20.33 2.31
C LEU A 944 -38.50 20.66 2.07
N GLY A 945 -37.67 19.67 1.81
CA GLY A 945 -36.25 19.83 1.53
C GLY A 945 -35.49 20.58 2.64
N ALA A 946 -34.56 21.44 2.24
CA ALA A 946 -33.72 22.20 3.18
C ALA A 946 -34.51 23.14 4.13
N ALA A 947 -35.74 23.52 3.78
CA ALA A 947 -36.58 24.36 4.64
C ALA A 947 -37.04 23.66 5.92
N ALA A 948 -37.07 22.32 5.93
CA ALA A 948 -37.41 21.55 7.10
C ALA A 948 -36.30 21.48 8.15
N LEU A 949 -35.03 21.69 7.79
CA LEU A 949 -33.89 21.49 8.67
C LEU A 949 -33.96 22.24 10.02
N PRO A 950 -34.28 23.54 10.09
CA PRO A 950 -34.32 24.24 11.37
C PRO A 950 -35.43 23.70 12.32
N VAL A 951 -36.58 23.27 11.74
CA VAL A 951 -37.68 22.68 12.48
C VAL A 951 -37.32 21.30 12.97
N TYR A 952 -36.66 20.51 12.11
CA TYR A 952 -36.16 19.19 12.45
C TYR A 952 -35.11 19.24 13.57
N GLU A 953 -34.17 20.18 13.55
CA GLU A 953 -33.20 20.38 14.62
C GLU A 953 -33.87 20.64 15.99
N THR A 954 -34.89 21.48 15.99
CA THR A 954 -35.65 21.76 17.22
C THR A 954 -36.38 20.51 17.72
N PHE A 955 -36.98 19.76 16.79
CA PHE A 955 -37.65 18.50 17.10
C PHE A 955 -36.65 17.45 17.62
N ALA A 956 -35.54 17.21 16.94
CA ALA A 956 -34.51 16.27 17.35
C ALA A 956 -33.95 16.58 18.75
N SER A 957 -33.72 17.87 19.04
CA SER A 957 -33.29 18.31 20.38
C SER A 957 -34.33 17.96 21.46
N ALA A 958 -35.62 18.14 21.17
CA ALA A 958 -36.69 17.80 22.11
C ALA A 958 -36.78 16.27 22.33
N VAL A 959 -36.71 15.48 21.27
CA VAL A 959 -36.72 14.00 21.33
C VAL A 959 -35.51 13.46 22.11
N LEU A 960 -34.32 13.96 21.84
CA LEU A 960 -33.10 13.57 22.59
C LEU A 960 -33.26 13.83 24.08
N ARG A 961 -33.71 15.03 24.48
CA ARG A 961 -33.96 15.37 25.88
C ARG A 961 -35.00 14.44 26.50
N GLN A 962 -36.07 14.12 25.79
CA GLN A 962 -37.14 13.25 26.26
C GLN A 962 -36.64 11.81 26.48
N VAL A 963 -35.89 11.26 25.51
CA VAL A 963 -35.44 9.86 25.54
C VAL A 963 -34.34 9.65 26.60
N PHE A 964 -33.43 10.61 26.74
CA PHE A 964 -32.39 10.57 27.78
C PHE A 964 -32.93 10.88 29.18
N GLY A 965 -34.01 11.72 29.29
CA GLY A 965 -34.55 12.12 30.58
C GLY A 965 -33.52 12.81 31.50
N ASP A 966 -33.44 12.40 32.75
CA ASP A 966 -32.49 12.98 33.72
C ASP A 966 -31.02 12.76 33.34
N ARG A 967 -30.73 11.75 32.51
CA ARG A 967 -29.36 11.46 32.01
C ARG A 967 -28.85 12.56 31.08
N TRP A 968 -29.74 13.28 30.36
CA TRP A 968 -29.38 14.40 29.53
C TRP A 968 -28.58 15.48 30.25
N HIS A 969 -28.98 15.79 31.50
CA HIS A 969 -28.30 16.79 32.31
C HIS A 969 -26.96 16.32 32.88
N ARG A 970 -26.73 14.99 32.93
CA ARG A 970 -25.47 14.38 33.38
C ARG A 970 -24.43 14.26 32.27
N LEU A 971 -24.84 14.35 30.99
CA LEU A 971 -23.92 14.38 29.88
C LEU A 971 -23.09 15.68 29.93
N GLY A 972 -21.83 15.59 29.52
CA GLY A 972 -20.99 16.74 29.30
C GLY A 972 -21.55 17.68 28.22
N SER A 973 -21.13 18.94 28.22
CA SER A 973 -21.51 19.90 27.17
C SER A 973 -21.17 19.38 25.78
N ASP A 974 -19.98 18.83 25.64
CA ASP A 974 -19.41 18.33 24.37
C ASP A 974 -20.15 17.10 23.82
N ASP A 975 -20.66 16.22 24.71
CA ASP A 975 -21.46 15.06 24.33
C ASP A 975 -22.87 15.46 23.89
N ARG A 976 -23.46 16.45 24.58
CA ARG A 976 -24.76 17.01 24.15
C ARG A 976 -24.67 17.69 22.80
N GLU A 977 -23.60 18.48 22.58
CA GLU A 977 -23.36 19.14 21.29
C GLU A 977 -23.08 18.12 20.19
N ALA A 978 -22.30 17.06 20.46
CA ALA A 978 -22.05 15.99 19.52
C ALA A 978 -23.34 15.27 19.09
N LEU A 979 -24.25 14.96 20.02
CA LEU A 979 -25.55 14.36 19.72
C LEU A 979 -26.45 15.29 18.89
N LEU A 980 -26.47 16.57 19.20
CA LEU A 980 -27.26 17.57 18.46
C LEU A 980 -26.67 17.76 17.04
N GLN A 981 -25.37 17.90 16.92
CA GLN A 981 -24.71 18.03 15.61
C GLN A 981 -24.90 16.78 14.76
N ALA A 982 -24.74 15.59 15.35
CA ALA A 982 -24.97 14.34 14.65
C ALA A 982 -26.42 14.16 14.17
N SER A 983 -27.40 14.71 14.88
CA SER A 983 -28.78 14.70 14.40
C SER A 983 -28.97 15.58 13.17
N ARG A 984 -28.26 16.70 13.07
CA ARG A 984 -28.26 17.60 11.91
C ARG A 984 -27.62 16.97 10.69
N ASP A 985 -26.53 16.24 10.90
CA ASP A 985 -25.72 15.66 9.84
C ASP A 985 -26.19 14.25 9.40
N GLY A 986 -27.25 13.72 10.03
CA GLY A 986 -27.75 12.36 9.79
C GLY A 986 -26.93 11.26 10.45
N LEU A 987 -25.78 11.58 11.06
CA LEU A 987 -24.87 10.59 11.67
C LEU A 987 -25.48 9.88 12.89
N LEU A 988 -26.45 10.51 13.57
CA LEU A 988 -27.12 9.90 14.71
C LEU A 988 -27.95 8.69 14.27
N LEU A 989 -28.76 8.84 13.23
CA LEU A 989 -29.54 7.74 12.66
C LEU A 989 -28.66 6.68 12.01
N GLU A 990 -27.62 7.13 11.33
CA GLU A 990 -26.61 6.24 10.76
C GLU A 990 -25.95 5.36 11.83
N SER A 991 -25.60 5.94 12.98
CA SER A 991 -25.04 5.18 14.10
C SER A 991 -26.03 4.15 14.66
N LEU A 992 -27.32 4.51 14.80
CA LEU A 992 -28.35 3.58 15.25
C LEU A 992 -28.54 2.44 14.23
N GLU A 993 -28.64 2.74 12.94
CA GLU A 993 -28.77 1.73 11.87
C GLU A 993 -27.59 0.75 11.90
N LEU A 994 -26.36 1.27 11.92
CA LEU A 994 -25.17 0.43 11.88
C LEU A 994 -25.09 -0.51 13.06
N PHE A 995 -25.23 -0.01 14.28
CA PHE A 995 -24.97 -0.81 15.48
C PHE A 995 -26.18 -1.60 15.96
N GLN A 996 -27.43 -1.21 15.61
CA GLN A 996 -28.61 -1.99 15.95
C GLN A 996 -29.01 -3.02 14.89
N HIS A 997 -28.78 -2.71 13.62
CA HIS A 997 -29.32 -3.51 12.52
C HIS A 997 -28.23 -4.22 11.71
N VAL A 998 -27.14 -3.53 11.38
CA VAL A 998 -26.09 -4.11 10.52
C VAL A 998 -25.12 -4.95 11.34
N PHE A 999 -24.45 -4.38 12.32
CA PHE A 999 -23.44 -5.10 13.11
C PHE A 999 -24.08 -5.92 14.24
N LYS A 1000 -25.18 -5.46 14.81
CA LYS A 1000 -26.01 -6.15 15.80
C LYS A 1000 -25.15 -6.80 16.90
N GLU A 1001 -24.50 -5.97 17.70
CA GLU A 1001 -23.83 -6.45 18.91
C GLU A 1001 -24.90 -7.05 19.85
N GLU A 1002 -24.78 -8.36 20.14
CA GLU A 1002 -25.58 -8.94 21.22
C GLU A 1002 -24.98 -8.52 22.56
N PRO A 1003 -25.82 -8.12 23.53
CA PRO A 1003 -25.40 -7.71 24.87
C PRO A 1003 -24.70 -8.82 25.65
#